data_a86d0b87b6868617a88edd1a325715c4
#
_entry.id   a86d0b87b6868617a88edd1a325715c4
#
_cell.length_a   1.000
_cell.length_b   1.000
_cell.length_c   1.000
_cell.angle_alpha   90.00
_cell.angle_beta   90.00
_cell.angle_gamma   90.00
#
_symmetry.space_group_name_H-M   'P 1'
#
loop_
_entity.id
_entity.type
_entity.pdbx_description
1 polymer ?
#
loop_
_entity_poly.entity_id
_entity_poly.type
_entity_poly.pdbx_seq_one_letter_code
_entity_poly.pdbx_strand_id
1 'polypeptide(L)'
;MVGALDPSFGTDGTVTTSFGGQDQAAAVALQTDGKIVVVGTDPTVANIEVVRYNTDGSLDSTFGTGGKLYLSTVVVTGMSAVPGADVGTAVAIQSDGKIVVAGESSGNFVVFRINTDGSTDTTFGTDGQVSINFGGDAEATGVAIQSNGQIVVAGTAITGTNKGEFAVARLNTNGTLDTTFNGTGMQTVSFEGNDGANAVAIQPDGDIVLAGYAGPAGVAPPAVAIDFAVARLTPGGVLDTTFNDTGKETVDFGFSDVAHAVALQSNGDIVLAGTATGTSPDFAIARFLPGGGLDSTFNTTGKVEYNIGADDEAAGVAVQPDGKIVVVGTTNTGGSSGATGVVLRLTSGGDQDLSFGPHSTEPFGTGTHVVAAGVALTPTGRIVVVGDAQVTSTPDSSALIVSRLIGTVEEGRDLAVGGSLNGQATVYAPAPGTLGYYTTPIATINALGGPTANVRTAVGDVNGDGVQDIIMVTGPGTPIRVTVVSGVDDKTVLVPPFDPFGGNFTGGGFVAVGDFDNSGRDDIIVTPDQGGGPRVAIFQLQSTGLVQLASFYGITDSNFRGGARVATGDFNGDGVTDLAVAAGYGGGPRIAIFDGRTVLTTQTKLISDFFVFADVLRNGVYIAAGDVNGDGYADLIIGAGPGGGPEVMILSGQILMSEGATAALAAPLSNFFVGGTDSNRGGERVAALDIEGDNKADVAVASGTGQPSLIRVYDAIEFTSTAEPTVFQNLNPYSTTFADGVYVG
;
A
#
# COMPACT_ATOMS: atom_id res chain seq x y z
N MET A 1 9.95 10.67 2.72
CA MET A 1 10.78 9.87 1.78
C MET A 1 10.32 8.44 1.90
N VAL A 2 10.05 7.78 0.80
CA VAL A 2 9.70 6.35 0.81
C VAL A 2 10.86 5.57 1.42
N GLY A 3 10.56 4.63 2.31
CA GLY A 3 11.57 3.93 3.11
C GLY A 3 11.87 4.59 4.44
N ALA A 4 11.66 5.89 4.60
CA ALA A 4 11.91 6.55 5.89
C ALA A 4 10.95 6.06 6.98
N LEU A 5 11.37 6.13 8.24
CA LEU A 5 10.50 5.91 9.39
C LEU A 5 9.34 6.93 9.38
N ASP A 6 8.14 6.45 9.70
CA ASP A 6 6.92 7.27 9.74
C ASP A 6 6.83 8.05 11.06
N PRO A 7 7.03 9.38 11.07
CA PRO A 7 7.06 10.17 12.29
C PRO A 7 5.71 10.26 13.01
N SER A 8 4.62 9.84 12.38
CA SER A 8 3.30 9.76 13.00
C SER A 8 3.08 8.50 13.84
N PHE A 9 4.09 7.61 13.91
CA PHE A 9 4.03 6.37 14.65
C PHE A 9 5.02 6.38 15.82
N GLY A 10 4.51 6.22 17.03
CA GLY A 10 5.34 6.16 18.25
C GLY A 10 6.21 7.39 18.46
N THR A 11 7.50 7.17 18.70
CA THR A 11 8.51 8.23 18.75
C THR A 11 9.40 8.06 17.51
N ASP A 12 9.34 9.03 16.62
CA ASP A 12 10.14 9.03 15.38
C ASP A 12 10.03 7.73 14.57
N GLY A 13 8.81 7.18 14.45
CA GLY A 13 8.51 6.01 13.64
C GLY A 13 8.74 4.66 14.32
N THR A 14 9.10 4.63 15.61
CA THR A 14 9.42 3.40 16.34
C THR A 14 8.81 3.37 17.73
N VAL A 15 8.41 2.17 18.17
CA VAL A 15 7.94 1.89 19.53
C VAL A 15 8.71 0.70 20.07
N THR A 16 9.14 0.81 21.33
CA THR A 16 9.79 -0.27 22.09
C THR A 16 8.91 -0.69 23.25
N THR A 17 8.67 -1.99 23.41
CA THR A 17 7.83 -2.54 24.48
C THR A 17 8.52 -3.69 25.14
N SER A 18 8.77 -3.61 26.45
CA SER A 18 9.34 -4.72 27.21
C SER A 18 8.30 -5.36 28.11
N PHE A 19 8.32 -6.67 28.18
CA PHE A 19 7.59 -7.48 29.15
C PHE A 19 8.43 -7.75 30.42
N GLY A 20 9.72 -7.41 30.39
CA GLY A 20 10.60 -7.44 31.55
C GLY A 20 11.62 -8.58 31.56
N GLY A 21 11.80 -9.27 30.44
CA GLY A 21 12.73 -10.40 30.27
C GLY A 21 13.61 -10.28 29.05
N GLN A 22 13.80 -11.41 28.37
CA GLN A 22 14.42 -11.50 27.04
C GLN A 22 13.33 -11.63 25.99
N ASP A 23 12.64 -10.52 25.75
CA ASP A 23 11.49 -10.49 24.85
C ASP A 23 11.98 -10.65 23.40
N GLN A 24 11.48 -11.66 22.67
CA GLN A 24 11.83 -11.96 21.28
C GLN A 24 10.57 -11.90 20.42
N ALA A 25 10.56 -11.03 19.42
CA ALA A 25 9.46 -10.95 18.46
C ALA A 25 9.50 -12.15 17.50
N ALA A 26 8.32 -12.64 17.10
CA ALA A 26 8.19 -13.73 16.13
C ALA A 26 7.32 -13.33 14.92
N ALA A 27 6.20 -12.68 15.14
CA ALA A 27 5.26 -12.39 14.05
C ALA A 27 4.42 -11.13 14.30
N VAL A 28 3.89 -10.56 13.23
CA VAL A 28 3.00 -9.40 13.23
C VAL A 28 1.78 -9.65 12.35
N ALA A 29 0.61 -9.18 12.81
CA ALA A 29 -0.60 -9.11 11.99
C ALA A 29 -1.34 -7.79 12.24
N LEU A 30 -2.06 -7.33 11.23
CA LEU A 30 -2.88 -6.12 11.30
C LEU A 30 -4.36 -6.49 11.41
N GLN A 31 -5.07 -5.80 12.29
CA GLN A 31 -6.52 -5.86 12.36
C GLN A 31 -7.15 -4.91 11.34
N THR A 32 -8.40 -5.15 10.98
CA THR A 32 -9.14 -4.32 10.01
C THR A 32 -9.31 -2.85 10.44
N ASP A 33 -9.21 -2.58 11.75
CA ASP A 33 -9.20 -1.22 12.32
C ASP A 33 -7.80 -0.59 12.35
N GLY A 34 -6.81 -1.23 11.72
CA GLY A 34 -5.43 -0.75 11.65
C GLY A 34 -4.58 -1.00 12.89
N LYS A 35 -5.13 -1.64 13.94
CA LYS A 35 -4.34 -2.01 15.12
C LYS A 35 -3.33 -3.10 14.77
N ILE A 36 -2.19 -3.04 15.45
CA ILE A 36 -1.05 -3.93 15.21
C ILE A 36 -0.97 -4.94 16.34
N VAL A 37 -0.98 -6.23 15.99
CA VAL A 37 -0.80 -7.33 16.94
C VAL A 37 0.55 -7.96 16.70
N VAL A 38 1.39 -8.02 17.73
CA VAL A 38 2.71 -8.66 17.71
C VAL A 38 2.71 -9.84 18.66
N VAL A 39 3.26 -10.94 18.19
CA VAL A 39 3.50 -12.15 19.00
C VAL A 39 4.99 -12.36 19.16
N GLY A 40 5.37 -12.78 20.34
CA GLY A 40 6.73 -13.09 20.70
C GLY A 40 6.82 -14.13 21.82
N THR A 41 8.01 -14.32 22.32
CA THR A 41 8.31 -15.26 23.41
C THR A 41 9.38 -14.68 24.32
N ASP A 42 9.20 -14.81 25.64
CA ASP A 42 10.30 -14.69 26.58
C ASP A 42 10.83 -16.10 26.93
N PRO A 43 12.00 -16.51 26.39
CA PRO A 43 12.55 -17.82 26.62
C PRO A 43 12.98 -18.03 28.09
N THR A 44 13.12 -16.97 28.89
CA THR A 44 13.54 -17.09 30.32
C THR A 44 12.39 -17.53 31.21
N VAL A 45 11.15 -17.23 30.84
CA VAL A 45 9.93 -17.62 31.57
C VAL A 45 9.04 -18.58 30.77
N ALA A 46 9.43 -18.88 29.51
CA ALA A 46 8.74 -19.81 28.61
C ALA A 46 7.25 -19.51 28.40
N ASN A 47 6.92 -18.25 28.21
CA ASN A 47 5.58 -17.76 27.92
C ASN A 47 5.50 -17.12 26.54
N ILE A 48 4.37 -17.32 25.88
CA ILE A 48 4.04 -16.59 24.66
C ILE A 48 3.57 -15.18 25.05
N GLU A 49 4.12 -14.18 24.41
CA GLU A 49 3.80 -12.77 24.59
C GLU A 49 2.95 -12.27 23.44
N VAL A 50 1.88 -11.56 23.76
CA VAL A 50 1.03 -10.89 22.77
C VAL A 50 0.86 -9.44 23.17
N VAL A 51 1.16 -8.53 22.26
CA VAL A 51 0.97 -7.11 22.48
C VAL A 51 0.13 -6.50 21.36
N ARG A 52 -0.76 -5.57 21.69
CA ARG A 52 -1.53 -4.82 20.70
C ARG A 52 -1.28 -3.33 20.81
N TYR A 53 -1.04 -2.73 19.64
CA TYR A 53 -0.86 -1.29 19.49
C TYR A 53 -2.01 -0.68 18.71
N ASN A 54 -2.32 0.57 19.01
CA ASN A 54 -3.14 1.44 18.19
C ASN A 54 -2.40 1.84 16.90
N THR A 55 -3.10 2.44 15.98
CA THR A 55 -2.55 2.91 14.69
C THR A 55 -1.43 3.95 14.83
N ASP A 56 -1.37 4.67 15.95
CA ASP A 56 -0.33 5.65 16.28
C ASP A 56 0.90 5.04 16.99
N GLY A 57 0.90 3.72 17.23
CA GLY A 57 1.97 3.03 17.96
C GLY A 57 1.83 3.03 19.49
N SER A 58 0.84 3.70 20.05
CA SER A 58 0.55 3.61 21.49
C SER A 58 0.00 2.23 21.85
N LEU A 59 0.27 1.74 23.08
CA LEU A 59 -0.32 0.50 23.57
C LEU A 59 -1.85 0.63 23.66
N ASP A 60 -2.57 -0.37 23.14
CA ASP A 60 -4.03 -0.42 23.26
C ASP A 60 -4.45 -0.88 24.65
N SER A 61 -4.75 0.06 25.55
CA SER A 61 -5.13 -0.21 26.93
C SER A 61 -6.43 -1.01 27.09
N THR A 62 -7.20 -1.21 26.01
CA THR A 62 -8.43 -2.03 26.01
C THR A 62 -8.14 -3.52 25.78
N PHE A 63 -6.89 -3.88 25.49
CA PHE A 63 -6.45 -5.25 25.24
C PHE A 63 -5.68 -5.80 26.43
N GLY A 64 -6.12 -6.94 26.95
CA GLY A 64 -5.45 -7.64 28.06
C GLY A 64 -5.19 -6.74 29.27
N THR A 65 -3.94 -6.65 29.69
CA THR A 65 -3.52 -5.75 30.77
C THR A 65 -2.65 -4.63 30.20
N GLY A 66 -3.27 -3.49 29.88
CA GLY A 66 -2.55 -2.33 29.37
C GLY A 66 -1.90 -2.56 28.00
N GLY A 67 -2.55 -3.32 27.12
CA GLY A 67 -2.07 -3.65 25.79
C GLY A 67 -1.26 -4.93 25.69
N LYS A 68 -1.07 -5.67 26.79
CA LYS A 68 -0.22 -6.86 26.89
C LYS A 68 -0.96 -8.08 27.41
N LEU A 69 -0.56 -9.26 26.93
CA LEU A 69 -1.12 -10.54 27.34
C LEU A 69 -0.02 -11.61 27.35
N TYR A 70 -0.07 -12.50 28.34
CA TYR A 70 0.72 -13.73 28.36
C TYR A 70 -0.18 -14.93 28.09
N LEU A 71 0.27 -15.86 27.24
CA LEU A 71 -0.36 -17.15 27.01
C LEU A 71 0.56 -18.25 27.50
N SER A 72 -0.02 -19.29 28.09
CA SER A 72 0.71 -20.47 28.54
C SER A 72 -0.21 -21.69 28.56
N THR A 73 0.31 -22.84 28.19
CA THR A 73 -0.40 -24.13 28.25
C THR A 73 -0.42 -24.74 29.67
N VAL A 74 0.28 -24.17 30.64
CA VAL A 74 0.39 -24.72 31.97
C VAL A 74 -0.93 -24.66 32.74
N VAL A 75 -1.67 -25.77 32.77
CA VAL A 75 -2.77 -25.96 33.73
C VAL A 75 -2.15 -26.46 35.05
N VAL A 76 -2.06 -25.58 36.07
CA VAL A 76 -1.60 -25.92 37.39
C VAL A 76 -2.64 -26.79 38.12
N THR A 77 -2.50 -28.09 38.05
CA THR A 77 -3.18 -29.01 38.95
C THR A 77 -2.16 -29.75 39.81
N GLY A 78 -1.70 -29.12 40.90
CA GLY A 78 -1.20 -29.78 42.08
C GLY A 78 0.15 -30.54 42.05
N MET A 79 0.96 -30.43 41.00
CA MET A 79 2.36 -30.91 40.97
C MET A 79 3.25 -29.84 40.38
N SER A 80 4.53 -29.80 40.79
CA SER A 80 5.52 -28.88 40.25
C SER A 80 5.46 -28.90 38.74
N ALA A 81 4.93 -27.83 38.15
CA ALA A 81 4.97 -27.62 36.73
C ALA A 81 6.45 -27.49 36.35
N VAL A 82 6.96 -28.43 35.54
CA VAL A 82 8.08 -28.14 34.68
C VAL A 82 7.41 -27.44 33.49
N PRO A 83 7.64 -26.15 33.26
CA PRO A 83 7.11 -25.50 32.06
C PRO A 83 7.72 -26.24 30.86
N GLY A 84 6.87 -26.86 30.04
CA GLY A 84 7.20 -27.01 28.64
C GLY A 84 7.39 -25.58 28.10
N ALA A 85 8.48 -25.31 27.37
CA ALA A 85 8.69 -24.01 26.81
C ALA A 85 7.56 -23.75 25.80
N ASP A 86 6.64 -22.82 26.12
CA ASP A 86 5.64 -22.37 25.17
C ASP A 86 6.28 -21.29 24.29
N VAL A 87 6.35 -21.54 22.99
CA VAL A 87 6.95 -20.65 22.00
C VAL A 87 5.86 -20.19 21.03
N GLY A 88 5.67 -18.88 20.92
CA GLY A 88 4.76 -18.27 19.93
C GLY A 88 5.52 -17.90 18.67
N THR A 89 5.10 -18.43 17.53
CA THR A 89 5.82 -18.30 16.27
C THR A 89 5.04 -17.57 15.18
N ALA A 90 3.69 -17.62 15.21
CA ALA A 90 2.86 -17.04 14.17
C ALA A 90 1.55 -16.46 14.70
N VAL A 91 1.01 -15.47 14.00
CA VAL A 91 -0.25 -14.80 14.32
C VAL A 91 -1.08 -14.54 13.07
N ALA A 92 -2.39 -14.73 13.18
CA ALA A 92 -3.36 -14.35 12.14
C ALA A 92 -4.61 -13.75 12.77
N ILE A 93 -5.29 -12.87 12.02
CA ILE A 93 -6.53 -12.22 12.45
C ILE A 93 -7.71 -12.83 11.71
N GLN A 94 -8.76 -13.23 12.44
CA GLN A 94 -10.01 -13.69 11.84
C GLN A 94 -10.89 -12.47 11.43
N SER A 95 -11.82 -12.67 10.52
CA SER A 95 -12.73 -11.62 10.03
C SER A 95 -13.62 -11.00 11.13
N ASP A 96 -13.81 -11.69 12.26
CA ASP A 96 -14.52 -11.17 13.43
C ASP A 96 -13.58 -10.42 14.42
N GLY A 97 -12.31 -10.20 14.03
CA GLY A 97 -11.31 -9.51 14.81
C GLY A 97 -10.62 -10.35 15.88
N LYS A 98 -10.98 -11.64 16.04
CA LYS A 98 -10.27 -12.54 16.96
C LYS A 98 -8.88 -12.84 16.47
N ILE A 99 -7.97 -13.05 17.41
CA ILE A 99 -6.55 -13.27 17.16
C ILE A 99 -6.27 -14.76 17.35
N VAL A 100 -5.62 -15.37 16.35
CA VAL A 100 -5.17 -16.76 16.40
C VAL A 100 -3.65 -16.73 16.48
N VAL A 101 -3.10 -17.36 17.53
CA VAL A 101 -1.65 -17.51 17.76
C VAL A 101 -1.30 -18.97 17.64
N ALA A 102 -0.30 -19.28 16.82
CA ALA A 102 0.26 -20.63 16.69
C ALA A 102 1.69 -20.69 17.25
N GLY A 103 2.12 -21.90 17.61
CA GLY A 103 3.45 -22.12 18.14
C GLY A 103 3.69 -23.56 18.58
N GLU A 104 4.64 -23.74 19.48
CA GLU A 104 5.04 -25.04 20.00
C GLU A 104 4.83 -25.08 21.51
N SER A 105 4.39 -26.23 22.01
CA SER A 105 4.37 -26.56 23.43
C SER A 105 4.61 -28.06 23.62
N SER A 106 5.68 -28.40 24.32
CA SER A 106 5.99 -29.79 24.66
C SER A 106 6.05 -30.74 23.48
N GLY A 107 6.65 -30.31 22.36
CA GLY A 107 6.78 -31.08 21.12
C GLY A 107 5.48 -31.26 20.35
N ASN A 108 4.49 -30.38 20.52
CA ASN A 108 3.25 -30.39 19.76
C ASN A 108 2.96 -29.00 19.20
N PHE A 109 2.23 -28.94 18.09
CA PHE A 109 1.63 -27.69 17.67
C PHE A 109 0.65 -27.22 18.73
N VAL A 110 0.70 -25.96 19.11
CA VAL A 110 -0.31 -25.31 19.95
C VAL A 110 -0.96 -24.15 19.21
N VAL A 111 -2.27 -24.01 19.37
CA VAL A 111 -3.04 -22.91 18.77
C VAL A 111 -3.91 -22.29 19.85
N PHE A 112 -3.77 -20.98 20.06
CA PHE A 112 -4.61 -20.19 20.94
C PHE A 112 -5.56 -19.32 20.13
N ARG A 113 -6.76 -19.09 20.65
CA ARG A 113 -7.63 -18.06 20.14
C ARG A 113 -8.01 -17.05 21.22
N ILE A 114 -7.85 -15.77 20.89
CA ILE A 114 -8.02 -14.64 21.79
C ILE A 114 -9.13 -13.75 21.23
N ASN A 115 -10.02 -13.29 22.11
CA ASN A 115 -11.06 -12.31 21.76
C ASN A 115 -10.45 -10.93 21.51
N THR A 116 -11.24 -10.04 20.94
CA THR A 116 -10.83 -8.66 20.61
C THR A 116 -10.43 -7.82 21.83
N ASP A 117 -10.82 -8.21 23.04
CA ASP A 117 -10.45 -7.54 24.29
C ASP A 117 -9.19 -8.15 24.95
N GLY A 118 -8.59 -9.18 24.35
CA GLY A 118 -7.43 -9.90 24.91
C GLY A 118 -7.80 -11.02 25.87
N SER A 119 -9.07 -11.29 26.13
CA SER A 119 -9.48 -12.48 26.89
C SER A 119 -9.35 -13.74 26.03
N THR A 120 -9.08 -14.87 26.66
CA THR A 120 -9.06 -16.18 25.97
C THR A 120 -10.45 -16.55 25.49
N ASP A 121 -10.60 -17.01 24.24
CA ASP A 121 -11.88 -17.45 23.71
C ASP A 121 -12.19 -18.91 24.13
N THR A 122 -12.87 -19.07 25.24
CA THR A 122 -13.21 -20.40 25.81
C THR A 122 -14.14 -21.25 24.93
N THR A 123 -14.64 -20.73 23.82
CA THR A 123 -15.44 -21.50 22.82
C THR A 123 -14.55 -22.22 21.80
N PHE A 124 -13.24 -22.02 21.85
CA PHE A 124 -12.26 -22.61 20.95
C PHE A 124 -11.51 -23.74 21.66
N GLY A 125 -11.58 -24.94 21.11
CA GLY A 125 -10.86 -26.09 21.66
C GLY A 125 -11.22 -26.38 23.12
N THR A 126 -10.19 -26.47 23.96
CA THR A 126 -10.31 -26.58 25.41
C THR A 126 -9.77 -25.30 26.05
N ASP A 127 -10.63 -24.53 26.67
CA ASP A 127 -10.27 -23.27 27.34
C ASP A 127 -9.52 -22.27 26.44
N GLY A 128 -9.85 -22.24 25.15
CA GLY A 128 -9.28 -21.32 24.18
C GLY A 128 -7.98 -21.79 23.52
N GLN A 129 -7.64 -23.06 23.69
CA GLN A 129 -6.43 -23.65 23.11
C GLN A 129 -6.68 -25.03 22.48
N VAL A 130 -5.82 -25.38 21.53
CA VAL A 130 -5.77 -26.70 20.89
C VAL A 130 -4.33 -27.17 20.82
N SER A 131 -4.06 -28.41 21.24
CA SER A 131 -2.78 -29.08 21.02
C SER A 131 -2.94 -30.14 19.94
N ILE A 132 -2.04 -30.18 18.95
CA ILE A 132 -2.09 -31.10 17.81
C ILE A 132 -0.81 -31.95 17.83
N ASN A 133 -0.99 -33.26 17.95
CA ASN A 133 0.11 -34.23 18.03
C ASN A 133 0.26 -34.98 16.71
N PHE A 134 1.41 -34.86 16.06
CA PHE A 134 1.77 -35.61 14.84
C PHE A 134 2.42 -36.96 15.10
N GLY A 135 2.55 -37.37 16.36
CA GLY A 135 3.14 -38.66 16.74
C GLY A 135 4.65 -38.61 17.02
N GLY A 136 5.26 -37.47 17.00
CA GLY A 136 6.63 -37.13 17.36
C GLY A 136 6.75 -35.66 17.67
N ASP A 137 7.96 -35.14 17.85
CA ASP A 137 8.18 -33.72 18.12
C ASP A 137 7.71 -32.91 16.92
N ALA A 138 6.92 -31.86 17.17
CA ALA A 138 6.36 -31.00 16.12
C ALA A 138 6.29 -29.54 16.60
N GLU A 139 6.65 -28.62 15.71
CA GLU A 139 6.67 -27.18 15.92
C GLU A 139 5.86 -26.48 14.83
N ALA A 140 4.85 -25.69 15.21
CA ALA A 140 4.14 -24.82 14.28
C ALA A 140 4.96 -23.55 14.04
N THR A 141 5.07 -23.14 12.79
CA THR A 141 5.84 -21.97 12.37
C THR A 141 5.01 -20.97 11.57
N GLY A 142 3.81 -21.37 11.12
CA GLY A 142 2.93 -20.53 10.33
C GLY A 142 1.46 -20.79 10.62
N VAL A 143 0.63 -19.75 10.49
CA VAL A 143 -0.82 -19.85 10.60
C VAL A 143 -1.50 -18.95 9.57
N ALA A 144 -2.54 -19.46 8.93
CA ALA A 144 -3.36 -18.71 7.97
C ALA A 144 -4.84 -19.01 8.17
N ILE A 145 -5.70 -18.02 7.86
CA ILE A 145 -7.16 -18.14 7.99
C ILE A 145 -7.76 -18.25 6.59
N GLN A 146 -8.53 -19.31 6.34
CA GLN A 146 -9.29 -19.45 5.09
C GLN A 146 -10.53 -18.54 5.11
N SER A 147 -11.06 -18.20 3.93
CA SER A 147 -12.23 -17.32 3.76
C SER A 147 -13.49 -17.83 4.50
N ASN A 148 -13.59 -19.13 4.74
CA ASN A 148 -14.67 -19.75 5.51
C ASN A 148 -14.43 -19.75 7.04
N GLY A 149 -13.33 -19.14 7.50
CA GLY A 149 -12.95 -19.05 8.92
C GLY A 149 -12.20 -20.27 9.46
N GLN A 150 -11.92 -21.29 8.65
CA GLN A 150 -11.07 -22.43 9.07
C GLN A 150 -9.62 -21.95 9.23
N ILE A 151 -8.91 -22.60 10.14
CA ILE A 151 -7.54 -22.22 10.52
C ILE A 151 -6.58 -23.28 9.98
N VAL A 152 -5.63 -22.89 9.16
CA VAL A 152 -4.54 -23.74 8.65
C VAL A 152 -3.28 -23.39 9.44
N VAL A 153 -2.67 -24.41 10.04
CA VAL A 153 -1.43 -24.30 10.81
C VAL A 153 -0.38 -25.18 10.16
N ALA A 154 0.77 -24.61 9.87
CA ALA A 154 1.88 -25.30 9.21
C ALA A 154 3.15 -25.26 10.06
N GLY A 155 4.06 -26.17 9.80
CA GLY A 155 5.32 -26.27 10.49
C GLY A 155 6.06 -27.56 10.18
N THR A 156 6.87 -28.01 11.12
CA THR A 156 7.69 -29.23 10.99
C THR A 156 7.20 -30.27 11.98
N ALA A 157 7.14 -31.53 11.56
CA ALA A 157 6.91 -32.67 12.45
C ALA A 157 7.95 -33.77 12.20
N ILE A 158 8.49 -34.35 13.28
CA ILE A 158 9.38 -35.49 13.23
C ILE A 158 8.55 -36.76 13.28
N THR A 159 8.43 -37.47 12.15
CA THR A 159 7.67 -38.70 12.08
C THR A 159 8.58 -39.90 11.90
N GLY A 160 8.36 -40.98 12.67
CA GLY A 160 8.87 -42.38 12.53
C GLY A 160 10.35 -42.62 12.22
N THR A 161 11.04 -41.76 11.52
CA THR A 161 12.44 -41.96 11.04
C THR A 161 13.45 -40.96 11.54
N ASN A 162 13.10 -40.15 12.56
CA ASN A 162 13.89 -39.02 13.05
C ASN A 162 14.24 -37.96 11.97
N LYS A 163 13.37 -37.80 10.98
CA LYS A 163 13.46 -36.78 9.96
C LYS A 163 12.29 -35.81 10.11
N GLY A 164 12.56 -34.52 9.97
CA GLY A 164 11.52 -33.52 9.83
C GLY A 164 10.80 -33.69 8.49
N GLU A 165 9.51 -33.43 8.49
CA GLU A 165 8.65 -33.33 7.31
C GLU A 165 7.82 -32.04 7.41
N PHE A 166 7.40 -31.47 6.29
CA PHE A 166 6.37 -30.42 6.30
C PHE A 166 5.11 -30.96 6.95
N ALA A 167 4.59 -30.29 7.97
CA ALA A 167 3.40 -30.69 8.68
C ALA A 167 2.32 -29.61 8.57
N VAL A 168 1.07 -30.02 8.32
CA VAL A 168 -0.06 -29.10 8.21
C VAL A 168 -1.25 -29.70 8.95
N ALA A 169 -1.94 -28.89 9.72
CA ALA A 169 -3.22 -29.21 10.31
C ALA A 169 -4.28 -28.17 9.94
N ARG A 170 -5.51 -28.59 9.72
CA ARG A 170 -6.65 -27.69 9.57
C ARG A 170 -7.63 -27.86 10.71
N LEU A 171 -7.99 -26.72 11.31
CA LEU A 171 -8.98 -26.66 12.38
C LEU A 171 -10.27 -26.01 11.86
N ASN A 172 -11.38 -26.53 12.34
CA ASN A 172 -12.67 -25.86 12.23
C ASN A 172 -12.71 -24.59 13.08
N THR A 173 -13.68 -23.73 12.86
CA THR A 173 -13.86 -22.46 13.59
C THR A 173 -14.02 -22.64 15.11
N ASN A 174 -14.36 -23.84 15.59
CA ASN A 174 -14.45 -24.17 17.02
C ASN A 174 -13.17 -24.81 17.58
N GLY A 175 -12.10 -24.95 16.79
CA GLY A 175 -10.84 -25.55 17.22
C GLY A 175 -10.74 -27.06 17.10
N THR A 176 -11.78 -27.76 16.63
CA THR A 176 -11.66 -29.21 16.36
C THR A 176 -10.90 -29.44 15.04
N LEU A 177 -10.14 -30.55 14.96
CA LEU A 177 -9.54 -30.97 13.69
C LEU A 177 -10.65 -31.16 12.62
N ASP A 178 -10.42 -30.60 11.44
CA ASP A 178 -11.33 -30.78 10.31
C ASP A 178 -11.03 -32.10 9.58
N THR A 179 -11.74 -33.14 9.89
CA THR A 179 -11.53 -34.48 9.30
C THR A 179 -11.83 -34.54 7.80
N THR A 180 -12.38 -33.50 7.18
CA THR A 180 -12.49 -33.43 5.72
C THR A 180 -11.16 -33.09 5.04
N PHE A 181 -10.20 -32.52 5.79
CA PHE A 181 -8.85 -32.26 5.36
C PHE A 181 -8.01 -33.53 5.45
N ASN A 182 -7.61 -34.09 4.32
CA ASN A 182 -6.84 -35.35 4.19
C ASN A 182 -7.43 -36.53 5.01
N GLY A 183 -8.73 -36.52 5.30
CA GLY A 183 -9.40 -37.58 6.07
C GLY A 183 -9.14 -37.58 7.58
N THR A 184 -8.15 -36.84 8.07
CA THR A 184 -7.72 -36.80 9.48
C THR A 184 -7.68 -35.42 10.11
N GLY A 185 -7.69 -34.38 9.29
CA GLY A 185 -7.40 -33.00 9.70
C GLY A 185 -5.91 -32.63 9.68
N MET A 186 -5.06 -33.59 9.31
CA MET A 186 -3.61 -33.43 9.32
C MET A 186 -2.98 -34.02 8.05
N GLN A 187 -1.87 -33.44 7.60
CA GLN A 187 -1.08 -33.90 6.47
C GLN A 187 0.40 -33.69 6.75
N THR A 188 1.26 -34.61 6.31
CA THR A 188 2.69 -34.39 6.18
C THR A 188 3.11 -34.50 4.71
N VAL A 189 4.11 -33.69 4.31
CA VAL A 189 4.69 -33.72 2.96
C VAL A 189 6.19 -33.88 3.11
N SER A 190 6.72 -35.00 2.55
CA SER A 190 8.14 -35.30 2.59
C SER A 190 8.80 -35.01 1.24
N PHE A 191 9.99 -34.40 1.28
CA PHE A 191 10.92 -34.27 0.16
C PHE A 191 12.02 -35.36 0.21
N GLU A 192 11.80 -36.40 1.06
CA GLU A 192 12.68 -37.56 1.27
C GLU A 192 13.93 -37.25 2.14
N GLY A 193 14.18 -36.00 2.49
CA GLY A 193 15.28 -35.54 3.32
C GLY A 193 14.90 -35.24 4.78
N ASN A 194 15.58 -34.27 5.35
CA ASN A 194 15.16 -33.58 6.57
C ASN A 194 14.53 -32.25 6.10
N ASP A 195 13.23 -32.19 6.20
CA ASP A 195 12.41 -31.16 5.58
C ASP A 195 11.63 -30.42 6.65
N GLY A 196 11.32 -29.13 6.46
CA GLY A 196 10.50 -28.37 7.40
C GLY A 196 9.83 -27.19 6.72
N ALA A 197 8.55 -26.99 7.00
CA ALA A 197 7.84 -25.78 6.61
C ALA A 197 8.07 -24.68 7.62
N ASN A 198 8.31 -23.46 7.15
CA ASN A 198 8.50 -22.25 7.96
C ASN A 198 7.34 -21.26 7.78
N ALA A 199 6.63 -21.30 6.65
CA ALA A 199 5.55 -20.38 6.37
C ALA A 199 4.41 -21.02 5.56
N VAL A 200 3.23 -20.41 5.66
CA VAL A 200 2.03 -20.83 4.92
C VAL A 200 1.27 -19.64 4.37
N ALA A 201 0.76 -19.77 3.15
CA ALA A 201 -0.15 -18.82 2.53
C ALA A 201 -1.35 -19.55 1.90
N ILE A 202 -2.50 -18.87 1.81
CA ILE A 202 -3.72 -19.40 1.18
C ILE A 202 -3.96 -18.63 -0.11
N GLN A 203 -4.04 -19.34 -1.23
CA GLN A 203 -4.39 -18.75 -2.53
C GLN A 203 -5.90 -18.42 -2.60
N PRO A 204 -6.33 -17.51 -3.48
CA PRO A 204 -7.75 -17.12 -3.60
C PRO A 204 -8.71 -18.29 -3.88
N ASP A 205 -8.23 -19.34 -4.55
CA ASP A 205 -8.98 -20.58 -4.83
C ASP A 205 -9.04 -21.55 -3.64
N GLY A 206 -8.32 -21.23 -2.56
CA GLY A 206 -8.24 -22.01 -1.32
C GLY A 206 -7.09 -23.00 -1.28
N ASP A 207 -6.24 -23.08 -2.32
CA ASP A 207 -5.04 -23.88 -2.29
C ASP A 207 -4.06 -23.36 -1.22
N ILE A 208 -3.31 -24.29 -0.61
CA ILE A 208 -2.44 -24.02 0.53
C ILE A 208 -0.98 -24.13 0.06
N VAL A 209 -0.26 -23.03 0.11
CA VAL A 209 1.15 -22.96 -0.23
C VAL A 209 1.98 -23.00 1.05
N LEU A 210 2.94 -23.92 1.09
CA LEU A 210 3.88 -24.11 2.19
C LEU A 210 5.28 -23.77 1.69
N ALA A 211 6.05 -23.01 2.45
CA ALA A 211 7.43 -22.66 2.14
C ALA A 211 8.36 -23.06 3.30
N GLY A 212 9.57 -23.44 2.99
CA GLY A 212 10.55 -23.85 3.96
C GLY A 212 11.82 -24.40 3.32
N TYR A 213 12.31 -25.53 3.82
CA TYR A 213 13.54 -26.15 3.34
C TYR A 213 13.38 -27.66 3.11
N ALA A 214 14.17 -28.20 2.21
CA ALA A 214 14.27 -29.64 1.96
C ALA A 214 15.73 -30.08 1.94
N GLY A 215 16.04 -31.16 2.67
CA GLY A 215 17.34 -31.78 2.63
C GLY A 215 17.41 -32.88 1.57
N PRO A 216 18.61 -33.32 1.16
CA PRO A 216 18.75 -34.37 0.17
C PRO A 216 18.38 -35.76 0.73
N ALA A 217 17.78 -36.56 -0.13
CA ALA A 217 17.31 -37.89 0.23
C ALA A 217 18.44 -38.81 0.76
N GLY A 218 18.16 -39.48 1.89
CA GLY A 218 19.04 -40.51 2.44
C GLY A 218 20.26 -40.02 3.24
N VAL A 219 20.40 -38.74 3.50
CA VAL A 219 21.50 -38.16 4.25
C VAL A 219 21.02 -37.67 5.62
N ALA A 220 21.74 -38.09 6.68
CA ALA A 220 21.43 -37.71 8.06
C ALA A 220 22.11 -36.37 8.44
N PRO A 221 21.48 -35.49 9.24
CA PRO A 221 22.14 -34.30 9.74
C PRO A 221 23.43 -34.63 10.47
N PRO A 222 24.52 -33.78 10.46
CA PRO A 222 24.52 -32.34 10.17
C PRO A 222 25.25 -31.90 8.89
N ALA A 223 25.39 -32.70 7.88
CA ALA A 223 26.41 -32.47 6.83
C ALA A 223 25.85 -32.25 5.40
N VAL A 224 24.72 -31.60 5.23
CA VAL A 224 24.15 -31.53 3.87
C VAL A 224 23.51 -30.19 3.58
N ALA A 225 23.82 -29.69 2.38
CA ALA A 225 23.11 -28.59 1.77
C ALA A 225 21.59 -28.86 1.78
N ILE A 226 20.83 -27.96 2.31
CA ILE A 226 19.37 -27.91 2.24
C ILE A 226 18.99 -26.80 1.28
N ASP A 227 17.89 -26.98 0.54
CA ASP A 227 17.44 -26.05 -0.48
C ASP A 227 16.12 -25.41 -0.08
N PHE A 228 15.79 -24.21 -0.61
CA PHE A 228 14.44 -23.70 -0.54
C PHE A 228 13.46 -24.74 -1.04
N ALA A 229 12.36 -24.92 -0.32
CA ALA A 229 11.31 -25.86 -0.70
C ALA A 229 9.93 -25.18 -0.67
N VAL A 230 9.12 -25.50 -1.66
CA VAL A 230 7.72 -25.11 -1.72
C VAL A 230 6.86 -26.33 -2.03
N ALA A 231 5.72 -26.44 -1.35
CA ALA A 231 4.70 -27.47 -1.63
C ALA A 231 3.32 -26.80 -1.72
N ARG A 232 2.46 -27.31 -2.61
CA ARG A 232 1.08 -26.87 -2.68
C ARG A 232 0.13 -28.02 -2.37
N LEU A 233 -0.84 -27.75 -1.50
CA LEU A 233 -1.94 -28.66 -1.20
C LEU A 233 -3.24 -28.06 -1.74
N THR A 234 -4.11 -28.94 -2.24
CA THR A 234 -5.50 -28.58 -2.57
C THR A 234 -6.25 -28.11 -1.31
N PRO A 235 -7.41 -27.46 -1.44
CA PRO A 235 -8.25 -27.11 -0.28
C PRO A 235 -8.67 -28.32 0.57
N GLY A 236 -8.65 -29.52 0.01
CA GLY A 236 -8.89 -30.78 0.70
C GLY A 236 -7.69 -31.36 1.47
N GLY A 237 -6.53 -30.73 1.43
CA GLY A 237 -5.32 -31.16 2.14
C GLY A 237 -4.53 -32.25 1.41
N VAL A 238 -4.81 -32.50 0.15
CA VAL A 238 -4.06 -33.46 -0.69
C VAL A 238 -3.00 -32.70 -1.47
N LEU A 239 -1.82 -33.31 -1.64
CA LEU A 239 -0.75 -32.72 -2.46
C LEU A 239 -1.27 -32.44 -3.87
N ASP A 240 -1.15 -31.20 -4.32
CA ASP A 240 -1.64 -30.77 -5.63
C ASP A 240 -0.63 -31.07 -6.74
N THR A 241 -0.78 -32.21 -7.39
CA THR A 241 0.14 -32.63 -8.46
C THR A 241 0.06 -31.79 -9.74
N THR A 242 -0.84 -30.81 -9.83
CA THR A 242 -0.82 -29.83 -10.94
C THR A 242 0.23 -28.74 -10.72
N PHE A 243 0.71 -28.59 -9.49
CA PHE A 243 1.83 -27.72 -9.16
C PHE A 243 3.13 -28.43 -9.47
N ASN A 244 3.86 -27.96 -10.49
CA ASN A 244 5.12 -28.51 -10.98
C ASN A 244 5.09 -30.06 -11.18
N ASP A 245 3.98 -30.61 -11.69
CA ASP A 245 3.73 -32.04 -11.94
C ASP A 245 3.88 -32.96 -10.72
N THR A 246 4.37 -32.46 -9.58
CA THR A 246 4.65 -33.24 -8.36
C THR A 246 3.96 -32.72 -7.10
N GLY A 247 3.47 -31.50 -7.13
CA GLY A 247 2.99 -30.75 -5.95
C GLY A 247 4.11 -30.10 -5.13
N LYS A 248 5.36 -30.22 -5.57
CA LYS A 248 6.56 -29.79 -4.84
C LYS A 248 7.61 -29.24 -5.79
N GLU A 249 8.41 -28.29 -5.30
CA GLU A 249 9.59 -27.75 -6.00
C GLU A 249 10.67 -27.37 -4.98
N THR A 250 11.94 -27.40 -5.42
CA THR A 250 13.10 -26.93 -4.65
C THR A 250 13.91 -25.96 -5.49
N VAL A 251 14.55 -24.97 -4.82
CA VAL A 251 15.46 -24.02 -5.45
C VAL A 251 16.76 -23.99 -4.69
N ASP A 252 17.83 -24.42 -5.36
CA ASP A 252 19.20 -24.42 -4.87
C ASP A 252 19.87 -23.08 -5.18
N PHE A 253 20.35 -22.33 -4.18
CA PHE A 253 21.17 -21.13 -4.33
C PHE A 253 22.66 -21.42 -4.16
N GLY A 254 23.05 -22.68 -3.84
CA GLY A 254 24.41 -23.13 -3.90
C GLY A 254 24.95 -23.91 -2.71
N PHE A 255 24.56 -23.63 -1.47
CA PHE A 255 25.05 -24.32 -0.27
C PHE A 255 23.88 -24.81 0.60
N SER A 256 23.56 -24.12 1.68
CA SER A 256 22.39 -24.42 2.50
C SER A 256 21.46 -23.20 2.46
N ASP A 257 20.26 -23.42 2.02
CA ASP A 257 19.30 -22.35 1.72
C ASP A 257 17.98 -22.64 2.43
N VAL A 258 17.45 -21.66 3.15
CA VAL A 258 16.21 -21.80 3.94
C VAL A 258 15.25 -20.68 3.58
N ALA A 259 14.08 -21.01 3.06
CA ALA A 259 12.98 -20.06 2.96
C ALA A 259 12.32 -19.87 4.33
N HIS A 260 12.20 -18.64 4.77
CA HIS A 260 11.59 -18.28 6.04
C HIS A 260 10.17 -17.74 5.89
N ALA A 261 9.85 -17.14 4.75
CA ALA A 261 8.57 -16.49 4.52
C ALA A 261 8.04 -16.73 3.11
N VAL A 262 6.72 -16.61 2.96
CA VAL A 262 6.01 -16.69 1.67
C VAL A 262 4.99 -15.57 1.56
N ALA A 263 4.90 -14.96 0.38
CA ALA A 263 3.85 -14.01 0.02
C ALA A 263 3.29 -14.34 -1.37
N LEU A 264 2.05 -13.94 -1.60
CA LEU A 264 1.36 -14.13 -2.89
C LEU A 264 1.21 -12.79 -3.59
N GLN A 265 1.47 -12.74 -4.88
CA GLN A 265 1.14 -11.60 -5.73
C GLN A 265 -0.29 -11.71 -6.26
N SER A 266 -0.89 -10.59 -6.66
CA SER A 266 -2.27 -10.54 -7.15
C SER A 266 -2.53 -11.38 -8.40
N ASN A 267 -1.49 -11.60 -9.23
CA ASN A 267 -1.53 -12.48 -10.39
C ASN A 267 -1.41 -13.98 -10.05
N GLY A 268 -1.25 -14.32 -8.77
CA GLY A 268 -1.09 -15.69 -8.27
C GLY A 268 0.35 -16.19 -8.19
N ASP A 269 1.34 -15.37 -8.53
CA ASP A 269 2.76 -15.73 -8.37
C ASP A 269 3.09 -15.87 -6.87
N ILE A 270 4.04 -16.77 -6.57
CA ILE A 270 4.42 -17.11 -5.20
C ILE A 270 5.85 -16.60 -4.99
N VAL A 271 6.04 -15.72 -4.01
CA VAL A 271 7.34 -15.17 -3.63
C VAL A 271 7.80 -15.79 -2.32
N LEU A 272 8.97 -16.41 -2.32
CA LEU A 272 9.65 -16.91 -1.13
C LEU A 272 10.84 -15.99 -0.81
N ALA A 273 11.04 -15.72 0.48
CA ALA A 273 12.23 -15.03 0.96
C ALA A 273 12.86 -15.80 2.13
N GLY A 274 14.18 -15.73 2.22
CA GLY A 274 14.95 -16.42 3.24
C GLY A 274 16.44 -16.16 3.10
N THR A 275 17.26 -17.14 3.47
CA THR A 275 18.70 -17.03 3.55
C THR A 275 19.37 -18.06 2.66
N ALA A 276 20.34 -17.64 1.85
CA ALA A 276 21.28 -18.52 1.15
C ALA A 276 22.64 -18.43 1.83
N THR A 277 23.23 -19.59 2.21
CA THR A 277 24.51 -19.62 2.86
C THR A 277 25.62 -19.90 1.84
N GLY A 278 26.27 -18.82 1.39
CA GLY A 278 27.45 -18.90 0.53
C GLY A 278 28.77 -18.84 1.32
N THR A 279 29.63 -17.88 0.97
CA THR A 279 30.80 -17.51 1.82
C THR A 279 30.39 -16.75 3.07
N SER A 280 29.22 -16.12 3.02
CA SER A 280 28.43 -15.51 4.09
C SER A 280 26.95 -15.75 3.79
N PRO A 281 26.07 -15.76 4.79
CA PRO A 281 24.63 -15.74 4.55
C PRO A 281 24.21 -14.45 3.83
N ASP A 282 23.37 -14.57 2.80
CA ASP A 282 22.82 -13.46 2.04
C ASP A 282 21.29 -13.59 1.94
N PHE A 283 20.56 -12.47 1.73
CA PHE A 283 19.13 -12.51 1.44
C PHE A 283 18.89 -13.27 0.13
N ALA A 284 18.04 -14.27 0.15
CA ALA A 284 17.64 -15.07 -1.00
C ALA A 284 16.15 -14.92 -1.28
N ILE A 285 15.78 -14.62 -2.52
CA ILE A 285 14.40 -14.47 -2.94
C ILE A 285 14.17 -15.29 -4.20
N ALA A 286 13.08 -16.07 -4.23
CA ALA A 286 12.65 -16.84 -5.40
C ALA A 286 11.19 -16.55 -5.72
N ARG A 287 10.85 -16.49 -7.01
CA ARG A 287 9.46 -16.36 -7.47
C ARG A 287 9.06 -17.53 -8.34
N PHE A 288 7.87 -18.07 -8.05
CA PHE A 288 7.27 -19.16 -8.81
C PHE A 288 5.99 -18.68 -9.49
N LEU A 289 5.77 -19.14 -10.69
CA LEU A 289 4.49 -19.01 -11.39
C LEU A 289 3.38 -19.77 -10.63
N PRO A 290 2.10 -19.47 -10.85
CA PRO A 290 0.99 -20.19 -10.20
C PRO A 290 0.99 -21.71 -10.44
N GLY A 291 1.61 -22.17 -11.54
CA GLY A 291 1.79 -23.59 -11.85
C GLY A 291 2.98 -24.27 -11.18
N GLY A 292 3.77 -23.57 -10.35
CA GLY A 292 4.88 -24.12 -9.58
C GLY A 292 6.25 -24.08 -10.25
N GLY A 293 6.32 -23.69 -11.52
CA GLY A 293 7.60 -23.46 -12.19
C GLY A 293 8.26 -22.16 -11.74
N LEU A 294 9.60 -22.14 -11.66
CA LEU A 294 10.36 -20.93 -11.36
C LEU A 294 10.13 -19.86 -12.44
N ASP A 295 9.82 -18.63 -12.05
CA ASP A 295 9.50 -17.56 -12.99
C ASP A 295 10.75 -16.88 -13.55
N SER A 296 11.18 -17.28 -14.71
CA SER A 296 12.39 -16.75 -15.36
C SER A 296 12.32 -15.25 -15.72
N THR A 297 11.18 -14.59 -15.58
CA THR A 297 11.06 -13.13 -15.75
C THR A 297 11.49 -12.37 -14.50
N PHE A 298 11.49 -13.04 -13.35
CA PHE A 298 11.99 -12.47 -12.10
C PHE A 298 13.52 -12.51 -12.09
N ASN A 299 14.16 -11.36 -12.08
CA ASN A 299 15.61 -11.19 -12.15
C ASN A 299 16.29 -12.11 -13.20
N THR A 300 15.63 -12.34 -14.33
CA THR A 300 16.06 -13.17 -15.48
C THR A 300 16.27 -14.67 -15.20
N THR A 301 16.27 -15.10 -13.94
CA THR A 301 16.54 -16.48 -13.51
C THR A 301 15.44 -17.09 -12.63
N GLY A 302 14.50 -16.29 -12.15
CA GLY A 302 13.48 -16.70 -11.18
C GLY A 302 13.94 -16.61 -9.72
N LYS A 303 15.21 -16.27 -9.47
CA LYS A 303 15.79 -16.14 -8.14
C LYS A 303 16.86 -15.05 -8.09
N VAL A 304 17.10 -14.50 -6.91
CA VAL A 304 18.11 -13.45 -6.69
C VAL A 304 18.65 -13.51 -5.27
N GLU A 305 19.91 -13.14 -5.11
CA GLU A 305 20.59 -12.97 -3.83
C GLU A 305 21.00 -11.52 -3.67
N TYR A 306 20.87 -10.98 -2.44
CA TYR A 306 21.30 -9.63 -2.10
C TYR A 306 22.18 -9.66 -0.85
N ASN A 307 23.44 -9.28 -1.06
CA ASN A 307 24.40 -9.03 0.01
C ASN A 307 24.28 -7.57 0.45
N ILE A 308 23.88 -7.36 1.70
CA ILE A 308 23.69 -6.05 2.33
C ILE A 308 24.85 -5.74 3.29
N GLY A 309 25.36 -6.77 3.95
CA GLY A 309 26.43 -6.68 4.94
C GLY A 309 27.36 -7.88 4.94
N ALA A 310 27.73 -8.38 6.11
CA ALA A 310 28.62 -9.53 6.23
C ALA A 310 27.85 -10.86 6.31
N ASP A 311 26.84 -10.91 7.18
CA ASP A 311 25.93 -12.04 7.34
C ASP A 311 24.51 -11.47 7.35
N ASP A 312 23.70 -11.86 6.38
CA ASP A 312 22.37 -11.32 6.13
C ASP A 312 21.32 -12.44 6.18
N GLU A 313 20.29 -12.27 7.00
CA GLU A 313 19.21 -13.24 7.16
C GLU A 313 17.84 -12.58 6.92
N ALA A 314 17.12 -12.96 5.88
CA ALA A 314 15.76 -12.51 5.66
C ALA A 314 14.78 -13.28 6.56
N ALA A 315 13.89 -12.55 7.24
CA ALA A 315 12.91 -13.11 8.17
C ALA A 315 11.46 -13.04 7.64
N GLY A 316 11.13 -12.06 6.81
CA GLY A 316 9.77 -11.83 6.37
C GLY A 316 9.69 -11.27 4.96
N VAL A 317 8.56 -11.49 4.28
CA VAL A 317 8.26 -10.93 2.96
C VAL A 317 6.80 -10.50 2.88
N ALA A 318 6.55 -9.38 2.23
CA ALA A 318 5.22 -8.90 1.90
C ALA A 318 5.21 -8.32 0.48
N VAL A 319 4.07 -8.36 -0.19
CA VAL A 319 3.90 -7.80 -1.54
C VAL A 319 2.96 -6.60 -1.45
N GLN A 320 3.41 -5.46 -1.93
CA GLN A 320 2.62 -4.24 -1.99
C GLN A 320 1.57 -4.32 -3.11
N PRO A 321 0.50 -3.53 -3.07
CA PRO A 321 -0.54 -3.51 -4.11
C PRO A 321 0.00 -3.25 -5.52
N ASP A 322 1.06 -2.43 -5.65
CA ASP A 322 1.78 -2.14 -6.90
C ASP A 322 2.70 -3.29 -7.38
N GLY A 323 2.70 -4.42 -6.68
CA GLY A 323 3.49 -5.60 -7.00
C GLY A 323 4.94 -5.55 -6.49
N LYS A 324 5.39 -4.46 -5.88
CA LYS A 324 6.71 -4.38 -5.27
C LYS A 324 6.83 -5.33 -4.09
N ILE A 325 8.04 -5.84 -3.87
CA ILE A 325 8.30 -6.87 -2.86
C ILE A 325 9.12 -6.26 -1.74
N VAL A 326 8.59 -6.31 -0.52
CA VAL A 326 9.25 -5.87 0.70
C VAL A 326 9.80 -7.08 1.44
N VAL A 327 11.11 -7.13 1.66
CA VAL A 327 11.80 -8.18 2.43
C VAL A 327 12.39 -7.54 3.67
N VAL A 328 12.15 -8.12 4.82
CA VAL A 328 12.74 -7.67 6.09
C VAL A 328 13.67 -8.72 6.64
N GLY A 329 14.71 -8.27 7.31
CA GLY A 329 15.69 -9.18 7.87
C GLY A 329 16.73 -8.46 8.71
N THR A 330 17.80 -9.18 8.99
CA THR A 330 18.89 -8.72 9.84
C THR A 330 20.20 -8.79 9.07
N THR A 331 21.02 -7.76 9.20
CA THR A 331 22.39 -7.72 8.67
C THR A 331 23.41 -7.53 9.80
N ASN A 332 24.56 -8.17 9.66
CA ASN A 332 25.73 -7.93 10.49
C ASN A 332 26.80 -7.21 9.68
N THR A 333 27.45 -6.20 10.25
CA THR A 333 28.52 -5.45 9.57
C THR A 333 29.92 -6.04 9.78
N GLY A 334 30.02 -7.28 10.27
CA GLY A 334 31.28 -7.99 10.42
C GLY A 334 32.20 -7.48 11.55
N GLY A 335 31.63 -6.97 12.65
CA GLY A 335 32.38 -6.45 13.79
C GLY A 335 31.63 -6.61 15.12
N SER A 336 32.16 -6.03 16.21
CA SER A 336 31.51 -5.99 17.52
C SER A 336 30.32 -5.01 17.60
N SER A 337 29.85 -4.49 16.51
CA SER A 337 28.80 -3.45 16.45
C SER A 337 27.36 -3.98 16.51
N GLY A 338 27.16 -5.31 16.56
CA GLY A 338 25.83 -5.91 16.69
C GLY A 338 25.06 -6.04 15.37
N ALA A 339 23.93 -6.72 15.41
CA ALA A 339 23.01 -6.89 14.31
C ALA A 339 22.18 -5.61 14.06
N THR A 340 21.83 -5.37 12.81
CA THR A 340 20.94 -4.26 12.38
C THR A 340 19.77 -4.83 11.63
N GLY A 341 18.54 -4.48 12.05
CA GLY A 341 17.34 -4.78 11.30
C GLY A 341 17.27 -3.92 10.05
N VAL A 342 16.94 -4.52 8.91
CA VAL A 342 16.89 -3.85 7.62
C VAL A 342 15.62 -4.21 6.86
N VAL A 343 15.15 -3.28 6.05
CA VAL A 343 14.08 -3.46 5.08
C VAL A 343 14.68 -3.29 3.68
N LEU A 344 14.54 -4.29 2.82
CA LEU A 344 14.90 -4.25 1.41
C LEU A 344 13.62 -4.18 0.60
N ARG A 345 13.54 -3.28 -0.38
CA ARG A 345 12.44 -3.29 -1.36
C ARG A 345 12.94 -3.59 -2.76
N LEU A 346 12.19 -4.46 -3.44
CA LEU A 346 12.43 -4.83 -4.83
C LEU A 346 11.26 -4.35 -5.69
N THR A 347 11.55 -4.10 -6.96
CA THR A 347 10.52 -3.96 -7.99
C THR A 347 9.74 -5.27 -8.15
N SER A 348 8.61 -5.25 -8.83
CA SER A 348 7.87 -6.47 -9.18
C SER A 348 8.69 -7.45 -10.02
N GLY A 349 9.72 -6.98 -10.73
CA GLY A 349 10.64 -7.78 -11.53
C GLY A 349 11.80 -8.41 -10.75
N GLY A 350 11.95 -8.09 -9.47
CA GLY A 350 13.04 -8.62 -8.63
C GLY A 350 14.32 -7.78 -8.60
N ASP A 351 14.36 -6.63 -9.28
CA ASP A 351 15.48 -5.69 -9.17
C ASP A 351 15.33 -4.84 -7.89
N GLN A 352 16.44 -4.27 -7.42
CA GLN A 352 16.39 -3.31 -6.31
C GLN A 352 15.56 -2.08 -6.69
N ASP A 353 14.61 -1.71 -5.83
CA ASP A 353 13.84 -0.49 -6.02
C ASP A 353 14.60 0.74 -5.46
N LEU A 354 15.30 1.44 -6.34
CA LEU A 354 16.12 2.60 -5.98
C LEU A 354 15.32 3.82 -5.47
N SER A 355 13.98 3.78 -5.58
CA SER A 355 13.11 4.79 -4.97
C SER A 355 12.88 4.57 -3.46
N PHE A 356 13.34 3.42 -2.92
CA PHE A 356 13.17 3.06 -1.51
C PHE A 356 14.50 3.26 -0.79
N GLY A 357 14.74 4.46 -0.23
CA GLY A 357 15.91 4.78 0.54
C GLY A 357 17.26 4.63 -0.20
N PRO A 358 18.37 4.88 0.48
CA PRO A 358 19.70 4.65 -0.08
C PRO A 358 19.90 3.16 -0.37
N HIS A 359 20.25 2.82 -1.60
CA HIS A 359 20.50 1.43 -2.04
C HIS A 359 19.33 0.45 -1.88
N SER A 360 18.09 0.94 -1.90
CA SER A 360 16.85 0.14 -1.71
C SER A 360 16.75 -0.56 -0.35
N THR A 361 17.52 -0.11 0.62
CA THR A 361 17.56 -0.67 1.98
C THR A 361 17.46 0.43 3.02
N GLU A 362 16.62 0.20 4.03
CA GLU A 362 16.49 1.12 5.17
C GLU A 362 16.68 0.37 6.48
N PRO A 363 17.51 0.86 7.41
CA PRO A 363 17.59 0.31 8.76
C PRO A 363 16.34 0.70 9.56
N PHE A 364 15.93 -0.18 10.47
CA PHE A 364 14.83 0.11 11.37
C PHE A 364 15.18 -0.24 12.83
N GLY A 365 14.39 0.31 13.74
CA GLY A 365 14.58 0.11 15.17
C GLY A 365 15.64 1.03 15.79
N THR A 366 15.65 1.08 17.11
CA THR A 366 16.61 1.83 17.91
C THR A 366 17.27 0.90 18.92
N GLY A 367 18.57 0.75 18.88
CA GLY A 367 19.31 -0.15 19.78
C GLY A 367 20.67 -0.52 19.22
N THR A 368 21.42 -1.33 19.97
CA THR A 368 22.74 -1.79 19.57
C THR A 368 22.75 -3.18 18.93
N HIS A 369 21.62 -3.88 18.95
CA HIS A 369 21.45 -5.20 18.38
C HIS A 369 19.97 -5.37 18.05
N VAL A 370 19.61 -5.18 16.78
CA VAL A 370 18.23 -5.27 16.31
C VAL A 370 18.08 -6.47 15.40
N VAL A 371 17.17 -7.38 15.75
CA VAL A 371 16.86 -8.58 14.97
C VAL A 371 15.45 -8.44 14.40
N ALA A 372 15.31 -8.59 13.10
CA ALA A 372 14.02 -8.57 12.42
C ALA A 372 13.28 -9.90 12.58
N ALA A 373 11.97 -9.85 12.74
CA ALA A 373 11.13 -11.05 12.88
C ALA A 373 10.00 -11.13 11.86
N GLY A 374 9.41 -10.01 11.44
CA GLY A 374 8.28 -10.05 10.52
C GLY A 374 7.88 -8.70 9.96
N VAL A 375 7.05 -8.75 8.92
CA VAL A 375 6.54 -7.58 8.20
C VAL A 375 5.06 -7.73 7.92
N ALA A 376 4.32 -6.61 8.01
CA ALA A 376 2.94 -6.50 7.55
C ALA A 376 2.76 -5.16 6.83
N LEU A 377 1.83 -5.11 5.89
CA LEU A 377 1.50 -3.88 5.16
C LEU A 377 0.17 -3.35 5.66
N THR A 378 0.11 -2.05 5.95
CA THR A 378 -1.18 -1.40 6.20
C THR A 378 -1.97 -1.30 4.90
N PRO A 379 -3.30 -1.14 4.95
CA PRO A 379 -4.09 -0.85 3.76
C PRO A 379 -3.61 0.39 2.99
N THR A 380 -2.95 1.32 3.70
CA THR A 380 -2.34 2.53 3.13
C THR A 380 -0.93 2.31 2.57
N GLY A 381 -0.48 1.07 2.43
CA GLY A 381 0.84 0.74 1.87
C GLY A 381 2.03 1.01 2.79
N ARG A 382 1.82 1.48 4.04
CA ARG A 382 2.91 1.63 5.01
C ARG A 382 3.43 0.26 5.44
N ILE A 383 4.71 0.19 5.71
CA ILE A 383 5.39 -1.05 6.09
C ILE A 383 5.54 -1.08 7.62
N VAL A 384 4.90 -2.04 8.26
CA VAL A 384 5.07 -2.31 9.69
C VAL A 384 6.05 -3.46 9.85
N VAL A 385 7.17 -3.20 10.51
CA VAL A 385 8.22 -4.17 10.77
C VAL A 385 8.31 -4.42 12.25
N VAL A 386 8.47 -5.68 12.63
CA VAL A 386 8.67 -6.08 14.02
C VAL A 386 9.97 -6.83 14.21
N GLY A 387 10.49 -6.73 15.41
CA GLY A 387 11.71 -7.39 15.80
C GLY A 387 11.96 -7.23 17.30
N ASP A 388 13.16 -7.53 17.73
CA ASP A 388 13.61 -7.26 19.07
C ASP A 388 14.95 -6.52 19.08
N ALA A 389 15.20 -5.78 20.15
CA ALA A 389 16.44 -5.06 20.34
C ALA A 389 16.97 -5.21 21.75
N GLN A 390 18.29 -5.28 21.88
CA GLN A 390 18.95 -5.31 23.17
C GLN A 390 18.79 -3.97 23.89
N VAL A 391 18.35 -4.03 25.14
CA VAL A 391 18.18 -2.84 25.99
C VAL A 391 19.53 -2.48 26.62
N THR A 392 20.05 -1.29 26.28
CA THR A 392 21.40 -0.83 26.67
C THR A 392 21.61 -0.71 28.19
N SER A 393 20.52 -0.63 28.98
CA SER A 393 20.59 -0.48 30.44
C SER A 393 20.79 -1.81 31.19
N THR A 394 20.49 -2.94 30.56
CA THR A 394 20.60 -4.30 31.10
C THR A 394 21.04 -5.24 29.98
N PRO A 395 22.34 -5.62 29.94
CA PRO A 395 22.92 -6.36 28.80
C PRO A 395 22.28 -7.73 28.50
N ASP A 396 21.54 -8.29 29.45
CA ASP A 396 20.86 -9.59 29.31
C ASP A 396 19.33 -9.43 29.06
N SER A 397 18.85 -8.27 28.69
CA SER A 397 17.43 -8.05 28.38
C SER A 397 17.23 -7.50 26.97
N SER A 398 16.22 -8.02 26.28
CA SER A 398 15.71 -7.47 25.01
C SER A 398 14.30 -6.94 25.17
N ALA A 399 13.83 -6.21 24.21
CA ALA A 399 12.48 -5.66 24.14
C ALA A 399 11.94 -5.78 22.71
N LEU A 400 10.64 -5.98 22.58
CA LEU A 400 9.97 -5.95 21.28
C LEU A 400 10.07 -4.57 20.66
N ILE A 401 10.41 -4.50 19.37
CA ILE A 401 10.42 -3.28 18.57
C ILE A 401 9.35 -3.39 17.49
N VAL A 402 8.63 -2.32 17.31
CA VAL A 402 7.74 -2.10 16.16
C VAL A 402 8.15 -0.80 15.49
N SER A 403 8.49 -0.88 14.22
CA SER A 403 8.78 0.30 13.39
C SER A 403 7.78 0.37 12.25
N ARG A 404 7.36 1.58 11.90
CA ARG A 404 6.54 1.83 10.71
C ARG A 404 7.29 2.72 9.74
N LEU A 405 7.39 2.27 8.48
CA LEU A 405 8.05 2.99 7.42
C LEU A 405 7.02 3.44 6.38
N ILE A 406 7.33 4.52 5.69
CA ILE A 406 6.58 4.99 4.53
C ILE A 406 6.87 4.02 3.38
N GLY A 407 5.92 3.16 3.05
CA GLY A 407 6.11 2.04 2.11
C GLY A 407 5.78 2.39 0.67
N THR A 408 4.84 3.29 0.46
CA THR A 408 4.44 3.79 -0.86
C THR A 408 4.38 5.30 -0.82
N VAL A 409 4.52 5.91 -1.96
CA VAL A 409 3.96 7.25 -2.18
C VAL A 409 2.46 7.09 -1.94
N GLU A 410 1.90 7.86 -1.05
CA GLU A 410 0.44 8.00 -1.00
C GLU A 410 0.05 8.82 -2.24
N GLU A 411 0.02 8.16 -3.42
CA GLU A 411 -0.39 8.81 -4.66
C GLU A 411 -1.84 9.26 -4.52
N GLY A 412 -2.09 10.55 -4.75
CA GLY A 412 -3.42 11.11 -4.91
C GLY A 412 -4.29 11.18 -3.66
N ARG A 413 -3.73 11.01 -2.44
CA ARG A 413 -4.54 10.99 -1.23
C ARG A 413 -4.72 12.31 -0.53
N ASP A 414 -3.70 13.19 -0.53
CA ASP A 414 -3.83 14.51 0.07
C ASP A 414 -4.71 15.41 -0.80
N LEU A 415 -5.69 16.04 -0.17
CA LEU A 415 -6.57 16.99 -0.82
C LEU A 415 -6.01 18.41 -0.63
N ALA A 416 -5.43 18.97 -1.67
CA ALA A 416 -4.98 20.36 -1.66
C ALA A 416 -6.13 21.28 -2.10
N VAL A 417 -6.54 22.17 -1.23
CA VAL A 417 -7.68 23.06 -1.44
C VAL A 417 -7.20 24.50 -1.64
N GLY A 418 -7.48 25.02 -2.82
CA GLY A 418 -7.30 26.42 -3.20
C GLY A 418 -8.60 27.21 -3.16
N GLY A 419 -8.52 28.49 -3.50
CA GLY A 419 -9.68 29.40 -3.55
C GLY A 419 -9.60 30.57 -2.60
N SER A 420 -8.75 30.50 -1.58
CA SER A 420 -8.55 31.62 -0.61
C SER A 420 -8.06 32.89 -1.31
N LEU A 421 -8.63 34.04 -0.95
CA LEU A 421 -8.21 35.36 -1.45
C LEU A 421 -6.82 35.80 -0.95
N ASN A 422 -6.22 35.02 -0.03
CA ASN A 422 -4.93 35.37 0.58
C ASN A 422 -3.73 34.67 -0.10
N GLY A 423 -3.92 34.02 -1.24
CA GLY A 423 -2.88 33.26 -1.93
C GLY A 423 -2.44 32.00 -1.18
N GLN A 424 -3.31 31.46 -0.32
CA GLN A 424 -3.06 30.28 0.50
C GLN A 424 -3.75 29.05 -0.06
N ALA A 425 -3.10 27.90 0.08
CA ALA A 425 -3.73 26.58 -0.04
C ALA A 425 -3.82 25.91 1.34
N THR A 426 -4.83 25.08 1.51
CA THR A 426 -4.98 24.22 2.70
C THR A 426 -4.91 22.77 2.27
N VAL A 427 -4.21 21.96 3.04
CA VAL A 427 -3.99 20.53 2.78
C VAL A 427 -4.73 19.72 3.82
N TYR A 428 -5.47 18.72 3.36
CA TYR A 428 -6.22 17.78 4.20
C TYR A 428 -5.70 16.38 3.93
N ALA A 429 -5.29 15.67 4.98
CA ALA A 429 -4.92 14.27 4.87
C ALA A 429 -6.15 13.36 5.02
N PRO A 430 -6.14 12.16 4.40
CA PRO A 430 -7.14 11.14 4.64
C PRO A 430 -7.23 10.78 6.12
N ALA A 431 -8.45 10.56 6.62
CA ALA A 431 -8.67 10.15 8.00
C ALA A 431 -8.59 8.60 8.09
N PRO A 432 -7.64 8.02 8.83
CA PRO A 432 -7.44 6.58 8.89
C PRO A 432 -8.71 5.82 9.29
N GLY A 433 -9.00 4.72 8.56
CA GLY A 433 -10.16 3.88 8.81
C GLY A 433 -11.52 4.52 8.47
N THR A 434 -11.51 5.63 7.74
CA THR A 434 -12.72 6.28 7.19
C THR A 434 -12.51 6.55 5.71
N LEU A 435 -13.58 6.60 4.94
CA LEU A 435 -13.56 7.00 3.53
C LEU A 435 -13.51 8.54 3.38
N GLY A 436 -12.75 9.27 4.20
CA GLY A 436 -12.79 10.73 4.19
C GLY A 436 -11.54 11.38 4.73
N TYR A 437 -11.56 12.70 4.75
CA TYR A 437 -10.48 13.56 5.21
C TYR A 437 -10.69 14.02 6.67
N TYR A 438 -9.61 14.35 7.36
CA TYR A 438 -9.73 15.11 8.60
C TYR A 438 -10.51 16.42 8.34
N THR A 439 -11.36 16.83 9.27
CA THR A 439 -12.13 18.08 9.14
C THR A 439 -11.29 19.33 9.42
N THR A 440 -10.11 19.16 9.98
CA THR A 440 -9.08 20.19 10.18
C THR A 440 -7.96 19.98 9.18
N PRO A 441 -7.50 21.03 8.47
CA PRO A 441 -6.35 20.88 7.58
C PRO A 441 -5.08 20.55 8.37
N ILE A 442 -4.22 19.72 7.78
CA ILE A 442 -2.90 19.39 8.34
C ILE A 442 -1.90 20.53 8.10
N ALA A 443 -2.08 21.28 7.01
CA ALA A 443 -1.21 22.40 6.66
C ALA A 443 -1.99 23.57 6.03
N THR A 444 -1.41 24.76 6.13
CA THR A 444 -1.80 25.97 5.38
C THR A 444 -0.57 26.57 4.75
N ILE A 445 -0.51 26.56 3.43
CA ILE A 445 0.66 26.93 2.65
C ILE A 445 0.49 28.33 2.05
N ASN A 446 1.51 29.18 2.20
CA ASN A 446 1.57 30.52 1.64
C ASN A 446 2.90 30.75 0.91
N ALA A 447 3.11 30.07 -0.21
CA ALA A 447 4.38 30.09 -0.93
C ALA A 447 4.41 31.09 -2.10
N LEU A 448 3.28 31.68 -2.49
CA LEU A 448 3.20 32.64 -3.61
C LEU A 448 3.46 34.09 -3.22
N GLY A 449 3.64 34.39 -1.92
CA GLY A 449 4.21 35.63 -1.41
C GLY A 449 3.36 36.93 -1.60
N GLY A 450 2.06 36.80 -1.86
CA GLY A 450 1.24 37.97 -2.13
C GLY A 450 -0.23 37.82 -1.74
N PRO A 451 -0.89 38.87 -1.24
CA PRO A 451 -2.14 38.76 -0.53
C PRO A 451 -3.42 38.87 -1.36
N THR A 452 -3.42 38.72 -2.69
CA THR A 452 -4.57 39.23 -3.46
C THR A 452 -5.15 38.33 -4.56
N ALA A 453 -4.65 37.13 -4.74
CA ALA A 453 -5.23 36.18 -5.71
C ALA A 453 -5.73 34.92 -5.02
N ASN A 454 -6.82 34.35 -5.52
CA ASN A 454 -7.11 32.95 -5.23
C ASN A 454 -6.05 32.06 -5.88
N VAL A 455 -5.89 30.85 -5.37
CA VAL A 455 -4.97 29.87 -5.91
C VAL A 455 -5.71 28.65 -6.39
N ARG A 456 -5.12 27.91 -7.32
CA ARG A 456 -5.51 26.58 -7.74
C ARG A 456 -4.36 25.65 -7.44
N THR A 457 -4.70 24.43 -7.13
CA THR A 457 -3.77 23.43 -6.61
C THR A 457 -3.78 22.17 -7.47
N ALA A 458 -2.70 21.42 -7.42
CA ALA A 458 -2.56 20.03 -7.78
C ALA A 458 -1.57 19.40 -6.81
N VAL A 459 -1.63 18.08 -6.66
CA VAL A 459 -0.69 17.31 -5.84
C VAL A 459 -0.02 16.25 -6.69
N GLY A 460 1.27 16.00 -6.47
CA GLY A 460 2.07 14.98 -7.16
C GLY A 460 3.53 15.04 -6.80
N ASP A 461 4.23 13.94 -6.96
CA ASP A 461 5.66 13.82 -6.64
C ASP A 461 6.54 14.39 -7.77
N VAL A 462 6.82 15.69 -7.73
CA VAL A 462 7.60 16.35 -8.81
C VAL A 462 9.12 16.24 -8.61
N ASN A 463 9.56 15.85 -7.42
CA ASN A 463 10.98 15.75 -7.12
C ASN A 463 11.51 14.30 -7.10
N GLY A 464 10.61 13.30 -7.09
CA GLY A 464 10.93 11.87 -7.08
C GLY A 464 11.35 11.37 -5.70
N ASP A 465 10.89 12.03 -4.61
CA ASP A 465 11.20 11.61 -3.26
C ASP A 465 10.13 10.66 -2.67
N GLY A 466 9.09 10.40 -3.45
CA GLY A 466 8.02 9.49 -3.10
C GLY A 466 6.95 10.10 -2.19
N VAL A 467 6.97 11.39 -1.96
CA VAL A 467 5.94 12.13 -1.24
C VAL A 467 5.31 13.15 -2.17
N GLN A 468 3.99 13.24 -2.19
CA GLN A 468 3.30 14.20 -3.03
C GLN A 468 3.61 15.63 -2.62
N ASP A 469 4.08 16.42 -3.57
CA ASP A 469 4.32 17.84 -3.44
C ASP A 469 3.05 18.63 -3.76
N ILE A 470 2.96 19.84 -3.23
CA ILE A 470 1.83 20.74 -3.46
C ILE A 470 2.21 21.78 -4.50
N ILE A 471 1.56 21.72 -5.66
CA ILE A 471 1.72 22.66 -6.76
C ILE A 471 0.64 23.73 -6.66
N MET A 472 1.04 24.98 -6.65
CA MET A 472 0.13 26.12 -6.54
C MET A 472 0.29 27.05 -7.73
N VAL A 473 -0.81 27.52 -8.31
CA VAL A 473 -0.82 28.57 -9.34
C VAL A 473 -1.75 29.71 -8.95
N THR A 474 -1.35 30.95 -9.23
CA THR A 474 -2.19 32.12 -8.99
C THR A 474 -3.42 32.13 -9.88
N GLY A 475 -4.55 32.51 -9.31
CA GLY A 475 -5.79 32.80 -10.03
C GLY A 475 -5.78 34.18 -10.71
N PRO A 476 -6.95 34.59 -11.31
CA PRO A 476 -7.08 35.85 -12.00
C PRO A 476 -6.86 37.08 -11.10
N GLY A 477 -6.36 38.16 -11.69
CA GLY A 477 -6.17 39.48 -11.03
C GLY A 477 -4.74 39.81 -10.65
N THR A 478 -3.84 38.84 -10.64
CA THR A 478 -2.39 38.99 -10.41
C THR A 478 -1.59 38.35 -11.54
N PRO A 479 -0.31 38.72 -11.72
CA PRO A 479 0.56 38.00 -12.67
C PRO A 479 0.60 36.51 -12.33
N ILE A 480 0.48 35.66 -13.37
CA ILE A 480 0.53 34.21 -13.17
C ILE A 480 1.88 33.81 -12.56
N ARG A 481 1.81 33.04 -11.51
CA ARG A 481 2.98 32.43 -10.84
C ARG A 481 2.65 31.01 -10.45
N VAL A 482 3.59 30.11 -10.66
CA VAL A 482 3.55 28.73 -10.23
C VAL A 482 4.65 28.50 -9.22
N THR A 483 4.38 27.75 -8.16
CA THR A 483 5.37 27.35 -7.14
C THR A 483 5.09 25.92 -6.73
N VAL A 484 6.10 25.24 -6.22
CA VAL A 484 5.98 23.88 -5.65
C VAL A 484 6.52 23.89 -4.23
N VAL A 485 5.78 23.29 -3.33
CA VAL A 485 6.15 23.11 -1.93
C VAL A 485 6.22 21.62 -1.63
N SER A 486 7.29 21.19 -0.98
CA SER A 486 7.48 19.79 -0.59
C SER A 486 6.37 19.31 0.34
N GLY A 487 5.79 18.15 0.04
CA GLY A 487 4.84 17.48 0.91
C GLY A 487 5.47 16.80 2.11
N VAL A 488 6.80 16.66 2.15
CA VAL A 488 7.50 16.10 3.32
C VAL A 488 7.29 16.95 4.57
N ASP A 489 7.26 18.28 4.42
CA ASP A 489 7.16 19.20 5.55
C ASP A 489 6.14 20.34 5.35
N ASP A 490 5.46 20.41 4.19
CA ASP A 490 4.50 21.46 3.80
C ASP A 490 5.05 22.90 3.91
N LYS A 491 6.34 23.05 3.82
CA LYS A 491 7.06 24.35 4.05
C LYS A 491 8.18 24.59 3.06
N THR A 492 8.98 23.57 2.76
CA THR A 492 10.14 23.72 1.89
C THR A 492 9.71 24.02 0.47
N VAL A 493 10.13 25.15 -0.07
CA VAL A 493 9.82 25.54 -1.46
C VAL A 493 10.82 24.83 -2.38
N LEU A 494 10.36 23.85 -3.14
CA LEU A 494 11.14 23.11 -4.13
C LEU A 494 11.34 23.92 -5.39
N VAL A 495 10.29 24.61 -5.85
CA VAL A 495 10.35 25.49 -7.01
C VAL A 495 9.86 26.88 -6.60
N PRO A 496 10.74 27.88 -6.56
CA PRO A 496 10.35 29.27 -6.28
C PRO A 496 9.34 29.79 -7.32
N PRO A 497 8.47 30.76 -6.95
CA PRO A 497 7.46 31.29 -7.86
C PRO A 497 8.02 31.73 -9.22
N PHE A 498 7.56 31.11 -10.30
CA PHE A 498 8.01 31.42 -11.67
C PHE A 498 6.83 31.76 -12.59
N ASP A 499 7.13 32.41 -13.72
CA ASP A 499 6.15 32.74 -14.79
C ASP A 499 6.25 31.69 -15.90
N PRO A 500 5.20 30.82 -16.09
CA PRO A 500 5.28 29.72 -17.05
C PRO A 500 5.15 30.17 -18.52
N PHE A 501 4.67 31.42 -18.78
CA PHE A 501 4.38 31.87 -20.15
C PHE A 501 5.18 33.09 -20.58
N GLY A 502 5.86 33.74 -19.64
CA GLY A 502 6.55 35.01 -19.85
C GLY A 502 5.58 36.19 -20.02
N GLY A 503 5.93 37.33 -19.47
CA GLY A 503 5.16 38.56 -19.62
C GLY A 503 4.29 38.88 -18.39
N ASN A 504 3.25 39.72 -18.61
CA ASN A 504 2.38 40.26 -17.57
C ASN A 504 0.97 39.67 -17.65
N PHE A 505 0.81 38.42 -18.03
CA PHE A 505 -0.50 37.78 -18.08
C PHE A 505 -1.10 37.68 -16.67
N THR A 506 -2.30 38.25 -16.49
CA THR A 506 -2.98 38.32 -15.19
C THR A 506 -4.29 37.52 -15.16
N GLY A 507 -4.52 36.67 -16.14
CA GLY A 507 -5.73 35.85 -16.21
C GLY A 507 -5.75 34.66 -15.27
N GLY A 508 -4.62 34.37 -14.59
CA GLY A 508 -4.44 33.19 -13.77
C GLY A 508 -4.18 31.90 -14.57
N GLY A 509 -4.03 30.77 -13.89
CA GLY A 509 -3.76 29.49 -14.52
C GLY A 509 -4.45 28.32 -13.86
N PHE A 510 -4.34 27.15 -14.49
CA PHE A 510 -4.64 25.83 -13.92
C PHE A 510 -3.40 24.99 -13.96
N VAL A 511 -3.31 24.03 -13.04
CA VAL A 511 -2.22 23.06 -12.92
C VAL A 511 -2.78 21.65 -12.85
N ALA A 512 -1.99 20.71 -13.36
CA ALA A 512 -2.11 19.27 -13.16
C ALA A 512 -0.70 18.69 -13.12
N VAL A 513 -0.56 17.45 -12.74
CA VAL A 513 0.71 16.72 -12.70
C VAL A 513 0.57 15.36 -13.39
N GLY A 514 1.66 14.80 -13.87
CA GLY A 514 1.70 13.44 -14.42
C GLY A 514 3.05 13.11 -15.03
N ASP A 515 3.51 11.89 -14.87
CA ASP A 515 4.79 11.40 -15.39
C ASP A 515 4.64 10.96 -16.86
N PHE A 516 5.09 11.78 -17.80
CA PHE A 516 5.00 11.48 -19.25
C PHE A 516 6.25 10.81 -19.83
N ASP A 517 7.36 10.75 -19.08
CA ASP A 517 8.60 10.17 -19.56
C ASP A 517 9.03 8.94 -18.74
N ASN A 518 8.16 8.47 -17.82
CA ASN A 518 8.41 7.36 -16.89
C ASN A 518 9.71 7.54 -16.08
N SER A 519 9.98 8.79 -15.68
CA SER A 519 11.16 9.13 -14.88
C SER A 519 10.97 8.83 -13.39
N GLY A 520 9.75 8.49 -12.97
CA GLY A 520 9.34 8.37 -11.58
C GLY A 520 9.16 9.73 -10.88
N ARG A 521 8.99 10.79 -11.68
CA ARG A 521 8.70 12.16 -11.21
C ARG A 521 7.57 12.73 -12.03
N ASP A 522 6.63 13.36 -11.35
CA ASP A 522 5.54 14.03 -12.05
C ASP A 522 6.02 15.31 -12.75
N ASP A 523 5.63 15.45 -13.99
CA ASP A 523 5.77 16.69 -14.74
C ASP A 523 4.67 17.68 -14.33
N ILE A 524 5.00 18.98 -14.31
CA ILE A 524 4.08 20.05 -13.95
C ILE A 524 3.44 20.60 -15.22
N ILE A 525 2.14 20.44 -15.38
CA ILE A 525 1.37 20.94 -16.50
C ILE A 525 0.70 22.25 -16.11
N VAL A 526 0.93 23.32 -16.86
CA VAL A 526 0.35 24.64 -16.62
C VAL A 526 -0.42 25.12 -17.83
N THR A 527 -1.64 25.61 -17.60
CA THR A 527 -2.46 26.25 -18.63
C THR A 527 -2.95 27.63 -18.18
N PRO A 528 -3.06 28.61 -19.11
CA PRO A 528 -3.67 29.91 -18.77
C PRO A 528 -5.18 29.77 -18.61
N ASP A 529 -5.77 30.58 -17.73
CA ASP A 529 -7.22 30.75 -17.61
C ASP A 529 -7.72 31.90 -18.50
N GLN A 530 -8.89 32.46 -18.20
CA GLN A 530 -9.62 33.43 -19.00
C GLN A 530 -8.75 34.63 -19.43
N GLY A 531 -8.79 34.97 -20.71
CA GLY A 531 -7.92 35.97 -21.33
C GLY A 531 -6.66 35.37 -21.97
N GLY A 532 -6.27 34.16 -21.57
CA GLY A 532 -5.18 33.41 -22.17
C GLY A 532 -5.63 32.53 -23.35
N GLY A 533 -4.65 32.12 -24.19
CA GLY A 533 -4.90 31.13 -25.24
C GLY A 533 -4.99 29.71 -24.65
N PRO A 534 -5.41 28.70 -25.42
CA PRO A 534 -5.50 27.31 -24.96
C PRO A 534 -4.10 26.63 -24.96
N ARG A 535 -3.10 27.29 -24.41
CA ARG A 535 -1.73 26.85 -24.40
C ARG A 535 -1.52 25.88 -23.24
N VAL A 536 -0.84 24.78 -23.50
CA VAL A 536 -0.31 23.85 -22.48
C VAL A 536 1.20 24.07 -22.41
N ALA A 537 1.75 24.16 -21.21
CA ALA A 537 3.19 24.17 -20.96
C ALA A 537 3.52 23.08 -19.93
N ILE A 538 4.48 22.23 -20.23
CA ILE A 538 4.91 21.09 -19.39
C ILE A 538 6.32 21.34 -18.91
N PHE A 539 6.55 21.20 -17.61
CA PHE A 539 7.82 21.42 -16.95
C PHE A 539 8.18 20.23 -16.08
N GLN A 540 9.46 19.96 -15.96
CA GLN A 540 10.00 18.92 -15.06
C GLN A 540 11.05 19.53 -14.13
N LEU A 541 11.01 19.14 -12.85
CA LEU A 541 12.03 19.48 -11.87
C LEU A 541 13.19 18.48 -11.98
N GLN A 542 14.29 18.93 -12.56
CA GLN A 542 15.52 18.15 -12.70
C GLN A 542 16.57 18.59 -11.66
N SER A 543 17.64 17.81 -11.48
CA SER A 543 18.75 18.16 -10.58
C SER A 543 19.43 19.51 -10.93
N THR A 544 19.28 19.97 -12.17
CA THR A 544 19.80 21.26 -12.67
C THR A 544 18.79 22.40 -12.51
N GLY A 545 17.59 22.15 -12.01
CA GLY A 545 16.48 23.08 -11.86
C GLY A 545 15.30 22.78 -12.77
N LEU A 546 14.34 23.67 -12.81
CA LEU A 546 13.10 23.51 -13.59
C LEU A 546 13.36 23.66 -15.10
N VAL A 547 12.96 22.65 -15.88
CA VAL A 547 13.14 22.61 -17.33
C VAL A 547 11.76 22.55 -18.02
N GLN A 548 11.56 23.35 -19.05
CA GLN A 548 10.37 23.23 -19.89
C GLN A 548 10.55 22.13 -20.94
N LEU A 549 9.73 21.07 -20.86
CA LEU A 549 9.79 19.92 -21.78
C LEU A 549 8.97 20.16 -23.05
N ALA A 550 7.77 20.73 -22.94
CA ALA A 550 6.91 20.98 -24.08
C ALA A 550 6.07 22.25 -23.94
N SER A 551 5.61 22.79 -25.08
CA SER A 551 4.60 23.84 -25.10
C SER A 551 3.85 23.84 -26.44
N PHE A 552 2.52 23.68 -26.37
CA PHE A 552 1.65 23.56 -27.56
C PHE A 552 0.23 24.10 -27.27
N TYR A 553 -0.65 24.09 -28.28
CA TYR A 553 -2.05 24.42 -28.10
C TYR A 553 -2.88 23.16 -27.90
N GLY A 554 -3.43 22.97 -26.68
CA GLY A 554 -4.28 21.82 -26.35
C GLY A 554 -5.64 21.83 -27.10
N ILE A 555 -6.15 23.02 -27.45
CA ILE A 555 -7.33 23.18 -28.28
C ILE A 555 -6.89 23.85 -29.61
N THR A 556 -7.29 23.31 -30.76
CA THR A 556 -6.86 23.71 -32.10
C THR A 556 -7.53 25.04 -32.58
N ASP A 557 -7.66 26.04 -31.73
CA ASP A 557 -8.12 27.37 -32.09
C ASP A 557 -7.19 28.41 -31.47
N SER A 558 -6.23 28.88 -32.27
CA SER A 558 -5.23 29.87 -31.82
C SER A 558 -5.84 31.25 -31.49
N ASN A 559 -7.08 31.52 -31.87
CA ASN A 559 -7.79 32.75 -31.55
C ASN A 559 -8.63 32.65 -30.28
N PHE A 560 -8.84 31.46 -29.78
CA PHE A 560 -9.57 31.25 -28.54
C PHE A 560 -8.81 31.86 -27.35
N ARG A 561 -9.55 32.58 -26.48
CA ARG A 561 -9.00 33.29 -25.32
C ARG A 561 -9.70 32.90 -24.00
N GLY A 562 -10.37 31.78 -23.98
CA GLY A 562 -11.02 31.25 -22.76
C GLY A 562 -10.10 30.46 -21.83
N GLY A 563 -8.83 30.28 -22.21
CA GLY A 563 -7.91 29.44 -21.49
C GLY A 563 -8.16 27.94 -21.69
N ALA A 564 -7.45 27.13 -20.95
CA ALA A 564 -7.63 25.67 -20.91
C ALA A 564 -7.61 25.14 -19.48
N ARG A 565 -8.15 23.94 -19.30
CA ARG A 565 -8.10 23.16 -18.06
C ARG A 565 -7.57 21.79 -18.39
N VAL A 566 -6.86 21.18 -17.45
CA VAL A 566 -6.10 19.94 -17.69
C VAL A 566 -6.39 18.91 -16.62
N ALA A 567 -6.32 17.65 -17.00
CA ALA A 567 -6.32 16.49 -16.14
C ALA A 567 -5.42 15.41 -16.75
N THR A 568 -4.89 14.55 -15.94
CA THR A 568 -3.94 13.50 -16.31
C THR A 568 -4.43 12.15 -15.81
N GLY A 569 -4.21 11.10 -16.59
CA GLY A 569 -4.54 9.71 -16.24
C GLY A 569 -4.29 8.80 -17.43
N ASP A 570 -4.11 7.52 -17.23
CA ASP A 570 -3.91 6.53 -18.30
C ASP A 570 -5.26 6.16 -18.93
N PHE A 571 -5.69 6.93 -19.94
CA PHE A 571 -6.98 6.71 -20.62
C PHE A 571 -6.98 5.49 -21.54
N ASN A 572 -5.82 5.06 -22.00
CA ASN A 572 -5.71 3.99 -22.99
C ASN A 572 -5.23 2.65 -22.42
N GLY A 573 -4.91 2.60 -21.11
CA GLY A 573 -4.49 1.40 -20.40
C GLY A 573 -3.09 0.91 -20.79
N ASP A 574 -2.20 1.81 -21.26
CA ASP A 574 -0.88 1.45 -21.74
C ASP A 574 0.24 1.64 -20.70
N GLY A 575 -0.13 2.06 -19.48
CA GLY A 575 0.78 2.28 -18.36
C GLY A 575 1.52 3.61 -18.39
N VAL A 576 1.19 4.52 -19.33
CA VAL A 576 1.75 5.88 -19.41
C VAL A 576 0.64 6.90 -19.20
N THR A 577 0.88 7.88 -18.37
CA THR A 577 -0.07 8.95 -18.09
C THR A 577 -0.39 9.76 -19.35
N ASP A 578 -1.67 9.86 -19.73
CA ASP A 578 -2.18 10.66 -20.84
C ASP A 578 -2.64 12.05 -20.35
N LEU A 579 -2.89 12.97 -21.30
CA LEU A 579 -3.29 14.35 -21.01
C LEU A 579 -4.65 14.69 -21.60
N ALA A 580 -5.64 14.95 -20.77
CA ALA A 580 -6.89 15.56 -21.18
C ALA A 580 -6.84 17.10 -21.08
N VAL A 581 -7.32 17.79 -22.12
CA VAL A 581 -7.38 19.26 -22.19
C VAL A 581 -8.80 19.70 -22.53
N ALA A 582 -9.40 20.50 -21.66
CA ALA A 582 -10.73 21.05 -21.86
C ALA A 582 -10.69 22.55 -22.15
N ALA A 583 -11.63 23.03 -22.95
CA ALA A 583 -11.79 24.45 -23.20
C ALA A 583 -12.32 25.19 -21.97
N GLY A 584 -11.73 26.35 -21.66
CA GLY A 584 -12.16 27.23 -20.59
C GLY A 584 -13.35 28.11 -20.95
N TYR A 585 -13.60 29.14 -20.14
CA TYR A 585 -14.75 30.05 -20.30
C TYR A 585 -14.78 30.76 -21.65
N GLY A 586 -15.95 30.83 -22.26
CA GLY A 586 -16.14 31.36 -23.62
C GLY A 586 -16.00 30.30 -24.72
N GLY A 587 -15.42 29.12 -24.42
CA GLY A 587 -15.41 27.94 -25.28
C GLY A 587 -16.68 27.11 -25.15
N GLY A 588 -16.89 26.20 -26.10
CA GLY A 588 -17.83 25.10 -25.90
C GLY A 588 -17.30 24.08 -24.89
N PRO A 589 -18.09 23.12 -24.42
CA PRO A 589 -17.65 22.07 -23.51
C PRO A 589 -16.83 21.00 -24.27
N ARG A 590 -15.75 21.44 -24.91
CA ARG A 590 -14.90 20.66 -25.81
C ARG A 590 -13.71 20.08 -25.07
N ILE A 591 -13.42 18.80 -25.30
CA ILE A 591 -12.31 18.08 -24.73
C ILE A 591 -11.46 17.45 -25.83
N ALA A 592 -10.14 17.45 -25.61
CA ALA A 592 -9.12 16.74 -26.38
C ALA A 592 -8.32 15.85 -25.43
N ILE A 593 -8.01 14.61 -25.83
CA ILE A 593 -7.17 13.69 -25.06
C ILE A 593 -5.93 13.35 -25.90
N PHE A 594 -4.76 13.55 -25.32
CA PHE A 594 -3.45 13.36 -25.95
C PHE A 594 -2.75 12.14 -25.35
N ASP A 595 -2.16 11.33 -26.21
CA ASP A 595 -1.33 10.19 -25.88
C ASP A 595 -0.06 10.64 -25.12
N GLY A 596 0.11 10.15 -23.89
CA GLY A 596 1.24 10.48 -23.01
C GLY A 596 2.60 10.18 -23.63
N ARG A 597 2.72 9.07 -24.34
CA ARG A 597 3.97 8.68 -25.02
C ARG A 597 4.42 9.70 -26.07
N THR A 598 3.53 10.52 -26.54
CA THR A 598 3.81 11.48 -27.61
C THR A 598 3.59 12.94 -27.21
N VAL A 599 3.03 13.21 -26.02
CA VAL A 599 2.66 14.56 -25.59
C VAL A 599 3.84 15.52 -25.53
N LEU A 600 5.01 15.03 -25.18
CA LEU A 600 6.25 15.82 -25.14
C LEU A 600 6.84 16.09 -26.54
N THR A 601 6.41 15.40 -27.59
CA THR A 601 7.01 15.43 -28.92
C THR A 601 6.03 15.83 -30.03
N THR A 602 5.17 14.90 -30.46
CA THR A 602 4.25 15.07 -31.60
C THR A 602 2.83 15.45 -31.22
N GLN A 603 2.47 15.37 -29.95
CA GLN A 603 1.14 15.69 -29.38
C GLN A 603 0.00 14.95 -30.13
N THR A 604 0.15 13.64 -30.27
CA THR A 604 -0.86 12.80 -30.94
C THR A 604 -2.12 12.72 -30.06
N LYS A 605 -3.28 12.84 -30.66
CA LYS A 605 -4.54 12.68 -29.95
C LYS A 605 -4.98 11.22 -29.97
N LEU A 606 -5.41 10.69 -28.83
CA LEU A 606 -5.97 9.36 -28.71
C LEU A 606 -7.33 9.27 -29.41
N ILE A 607 -8.14 10.32 -29.27
CA ILE A 607 -9.45 10.41 -29.94
C ILE A 607 -9.65 11.82 -30.51
N SER A 608 -10.60 11.96 -31.47
CA SER A 608 -10.98 13.25 -31.99
C SER A 608 -11.67 14.13 -30.94
N ASP A 609 -11.43 15.42 -30.96
CA ASP A 609 -12.09 16.37 -30.06
C ASP A 609 -13.61 16.17 -30.05
N PHE A 610 -14.22 16.22 -28.87
CA PHE A 610 -15.63 16.01 -28.68
C PHE A 610 -16.23 17.00 -27.68
N PHE A 611 -17.57 17.13 -27.68
CA PHE A 611 -18.32 17.99 -26.77
C PHE A 611 -19.07 17.11 -25.75
N VAL A 612 -18.95 17.44 -24.47
CA VAL A 612 -19.53 16.64 -23.37
C VAL A 612 -20.92 17.08 -22.93
N PHE A 613 -21.26 18.33 -23.16
CA PHE A 613 -22.62 18.91 -22.99
C PHE A 613 -23.09 19.51 -24.29
N ALA A 614 -24.23 20.22 -24.28
CA ALA A 614 -24.73 20.89 -25.47
C ALA A 614 -23.67 21.85 -26.04
N ASP A 615 -23.35 21.70 -27.32
CA ASP A 615 -22.28 22.45 -28.02
C ASP A 615 -22.53 23.98 -28.10
N VAL A 616 -23.78 24.40 -27.87
CA VAL A 616 -24.15 25.81 -27.78
C VAL A 616 -23.77 26.50 -26.48
N LEU A 617 -23.47 25.72 -25.43
CA LEU A 617 -22.97 26.24 -24.14
C LEU A 617 -21.58 26.87 -24.33
N ARG A 618 -21.31 27.96 -23.62
CA ARG A 618 -20.02 28.67 -23.67
C ARG A 618 -19.33 28.80 -22.33
N ASN A 619 -19.67 27.92 -21.42
CA ASN A 619 -19.19 27.98 -20.03
C ASN A 619 -17.87 27.27 -19.81
N GLY A 620 -17.41 26.45 -20.80
CA GLY A 620 -16.31 25.51 -20.60
C GLY A 620 -16.68 24.42 -19.62
N VAL A 621 -15.73 23.58 -19.26
CA VAL A 621 -15.88 22.51 -18.26
C VAL A 621 -14.65 22.41 -17.37
N TYR A 622 -14.83 21.94 -16.15
CA TYR A 622 -13.76 21.44 -15.29
C TYR A 622 -13.61 19.95 -15.52
N ILE A 623 -12.39 19.45 -15.45
CA ILE A 623 -12.09 18.04 -15.66
C ILE A 623 -11.13 17.51 -14.61
N ALA A 624 -11.31 16.24 -14.28
CA ALA A 624 -10.37 15.38 -13.55
C ALA A 624 -10.35 14.01 -14.24
N ALA A 625 -9.39 13.17 -13.90
CA ALA A 625 -9.29 11.82 -14.42
C ALA A 625 -8.81 10.85 -13.33
N GLY A 626 -9.35 9.66 -13.35
CA GLY A 626 -9.00 8.56 -12.43
C GLY A 626 -9.87 7.35 -12.72
N ASP A 627 -9.38 6.16 -12.44
CA ASP A 627 -10.11 4.91 -12.63
C ASP A 627 -11.17 4.74 -11.53
N VAL A 628 -12.42 5.21 -11.77
CA VAL A 628 -13.49 5.16 -10.77
C VAL A 628 -14.19 3.79 -10.71
N ASN A 629 -14.02 2.95 -11.73
CA ASN A 629 -14.72 1.67 -11.83
C ASN A 629 -13.78 0.48 -11.62
N GLY A 630 -12.47 0.68 -11.55
CA GLY A 630 -11.46 -0.36 -11.33
C GLY A 630 -11.18 -1.21 -12.56
N ASP A 631 -11.39 -0.66 -13.79
CA ASP A 631 -11.18 -1.40 -15.05
C ASP A 631 -9.77 -1.24 -15.64
N GLY A 632 -8.91 -0.46 -14.99
CA GLY A 632 -7.54 -0.18 -15.40
C GLY A 632 -7.39 0.93 -16.43
N TYR A 633 -8.47 1.67 -16.74
CA TYR A 633 -8.47 2.85 -17.61
C TYR A 633 -8.91 4.07 -16.81
N ALA A 634 -8.20 5.16 -16.92
CA ALA A 634 -8.65 6.40 -16.26
C ALA A 634 -9.98 6.88 -16.88
N ASP A 635 -10.98 7.08 -16.04
CA ASP A 635 -12.27 7.63 -16.42
C ASP A 635 -12.22 9.17 -16.43
N LEU A 636 -13.02 9.80 -17.29
CA LEU A 636 -13.07 11.24 -17.41
C LEU A 636 -14.21 11.82 -16.56
N ILE A 637 -13.85 12.57 -15.52
CA ILE A 637 -14.76 13.23 -14.59
C ILE A 637 -14.93 14.68 -15.03
N ILE A 638 -16.18 15.12 -15.23
CA ILE A 638 -16.48 16.40 -15.86
C ILE A 638 -17.46 17.17 -14.98
N GLY A 639 -17.06 18.37 -14.55
CA GLY A 639 -17.92 19.34 -13.89
C GLY A 639 -18.30 20.48 -14.82
N ALA A 640 -19.55 20.91 -14.78
CA ALA A 640 -20.00 22.04 -15.61
C ALA A 640 -19.26 23.34 -15.24
N GLY A 641 -18.92 24.15 -16.23
CA GLY A 641 -18.25 25.44 -16.04
C GLY A 641 -19.16 26.53 -15.43
N PRO A 642 -18.59 27.70 -15.06
CA PRO A 642 -19.33 28.79 -14.43
C PRO A 642 -20.51 29.27 -15.31
N GLY A 643 -21.70 29.40 -14.73
CA GLY A 643 -22.97 29.70 -15.43
C GLY A 643 -23.74 28.45 -15.87
N GLY A 644 -23.10 27.27 -15.86
CA GLY A 644 -23.75 25.96 -15.98
C GLY A 644 -24.49 25.54 -14.71
N GLY A 645 -25.30 24.49 -14.82
CA GLY A 645 -25.86 23.80 -13.64
C GLY A 645 -24.77 23.10 -12.82
N PRO A 646 -25.07 22.61 -11.59
CA PRO A 646 -24.12 21.88 -10.79
C PRO A 646 -24.07 20.41 -11.24
N GLU A 647 -23.81 20.21 -12.53
CA GLU A 647 -23.81 18.89 -13.16
C GLU A 647 -22.42 18.29 -13.18
N VAL A 648 -22.34 17.04 -12.75
CA VAL A 648 -21.13 16.19 -12.83
C VAL A 648 -21.45 14.97 -13.68
N MET A 649 -20.61 14.69 -14.65
CA MET A 649 -20.69 13.55 -15.55
C MET A 649 -19.38 12.76 -15.51
N ILE A 650 -19.45 11.43 -15.47
CA ILE A 650 -18.29 10.54 -15.51
C ILE A 650 -18.41 9.64 -16.73
N LEU A 651 -17.41 9.66 -17.60
CA LEU A 651 -17.34 8.86 -18.82
C LEU A 651 -16.26 7.79 -18.68
N SER A 652 -16.61 6.54 -19.00
CA SER A 652 -15.63 5.44 -19.00
C SER A 652 -14.51 5.67 -20.00
N GLY A 653 -13.26 5.62 -19.52
CA GLY A 653 -12.06 5.68 -20.35
C GLY A 653 -11.99 4.52 -21.31
N GLN A 654 -12.30 3.31 -20.85
CA GLN A 654 -12.33 2.11 -21.69
C GLN A 654 -13.29 2.26 -22.87
N ILE A 655 -14.53 2.76 -22.64
CA ILE A 655 -15.51 3.00 -23.73
C ILE A 655 -15.06 4.16 -24.62
N LEU A 656 -14.51 5.24 -24.05
CA LEU A 656 -13.94 6.35 -24.83
C LEU A 656 -12.90 5.88 -25.84
N MET A 657 -12.01 4.99 -25.45
CA MET A 657 -10.93 4.47 -26.30
C MET A 657 -11.40 3.39 -27.28
N SER A 658 -12.26 2.46 -26.82
CA SER A 658 -12.69 1.31 -27.65
C SER A 658 -13.84 1.61 -28.61
N GLU A 659 -14.82 2.45 -28.21
CA GLU A 659 -16.05 2.72 -28.96
C GLU A 659 -16.22 4.20 -29.36
N GLY A 660 -15.42 5.08 -28.74
CA GLY A 660 -15.39 6.51 -29.02
C GLY A 660 -16.36 7.34 -28.19
N ALA A 661 -16.20 8.67 -28.27
CA ALA A 661 -16.92 9.62 -27.43
C ALA A 661 -18.46 9.54 -27.54
N THR A 662 -19.00 9.19 -28.71
CA THR A 662 -20.46 9.08 -28.90
C THR A 662 -21.04 7.93 -28.05
N ALA A 663 -20.36 6.82 -27.97
CA ALA A 663 -20.79 5.68 -27.15
C ALA A 663 -20.68 6.00 -25.64
N ALA A 664 -19.54 6.57 -25.21
CA ALA A 664 -19.35 6.96 -23.82
C ALA A 664 -20.38 7.99 -23.33
N LEU A 665 -20.71 8.98 -24.16
CA LEU A 665 -21.74 9.98 -23.86
C LEU A 665 -23.17 9.40 -23.84
N ALA A 666 -23.42 8.33 -24.59
CA ALA A 666 -24.73 7.66 -24.59
C ALA A 666 -24.93 6.77 -23.36
N ALA A 667 -23.85 6.33 -22.73
CA ALA A 667 -23.86 5.46 -21.55
C ALA A 667 -22.78 5.92 -20.54
N PRO A 668 -22.94 7.13 -19.91
CA PRO A 668 -22.01 7.57 -18.90
C PRO A 668 -22.03 6.65 -17.68
N LEU A 669 -20.89 6.48 -17.00
CA LEU A 669 -20.82 5.75 -15.74
C LEU A 669 -21.71 6.41 -14.67
N SER A 670 -21.71 7.74 -14.65
CA SER A 670 -22.62 8.53 -13.80
C SER A 670 -22.91 9.89 -14.42
N ASN A 671 -24.10 10.44 -14.15
CA ASN A 671 -24.46 11.81 -14.52
C ASN A 671 -25.51 12.34 -13.54
N PHE A 672 -25.16 13.31 -12.69
CA PHE A 672 -26.01 13.81 -11.63
C PHE A 672 -25.85 15.31 -11.37
N PHE A 673 -26.83 15.89 -10.68
CA PHE A 673 -26.80 17.27 -10.18
C PHE A 673 -26.43 17.28 -8.69
N VAL A 674 -25.36 17.99 -8.37
CA VAL A 674 -24.84 18.11 -7.00
C VAL A 674 -25.84 18.90 -6.13
N GLY A 675 -26.22 18.31 -4.99
CA GLY A 675 -27.25 18.86 -4.10
C GLY A 675 -28.70 18.64 -4.61
N GLY A 676 -28.89 17.73 -5.57
CA GLY A 676 -30.20 17.32 -6.07
C GLY A 676 -31.00 18.44 -6.76
N THR A 677 -30.35 19.54 -7.20
CA THR A 677 -31.02 20.71 -7.79
C THR A 677 -30.22 21.29 -8.96
N ASP A 678 -30.93 21.72 -10.01
CA ASP A 678 -30.35 22.36 -11.19
C ASP A 678 -30.22 23.88 -11.06
N SER A 679 -30.58 24.48 -9.95
CA SER A 679 -30.71 25.93 -9.76
C SER A 679 -29.40 26.68 -9.50
N ASN A 680 -28.37 26.00 -9.02
CA ASN A 680 -27.03 26.56 -8.84
C ASN A 680 -26.39 26.86 -10.21
N ARG A 681 -25.72 28.01 -10.35
CA ARG A 681 -25.03 28.44 -11.57
C ARG A 681 -23.54 28.73 -11.36
N GLY A 682 -22.94 28.27 -10.25
CA GLY A 682 -21.53 28.46 -9.97
C GLY A 682 -20.61 27.57 -10.79
N GLY A 683 -21.14 26.49 -11.34
CA GLY A 683 -20.36 25.37 -11.88
C GLY A 683 -19.75 24.53 -10.76
N GLU A 684 -19.16 23.39 -11.10
CA GLU A 684 -18.56 22.47 -10.14
C GLU A 684 -17.11 22.15 -10.53
N ARG A 685 -16.20 22.20 -9.56
CA ARG A 685 -14.80 21.81 -9.72
C ARG A 685 -14.66 20.38 -9.24
N VAL A 686 -13.92 19.57 -9.97
CA VAL A 686 -13.79 18.15 -9.71
C VAL A 686 -12.32 17.78 -9.51
N ALA A 687 -12.07 16.81 -8.65
CA ALA A 687 -10.81 16.12 -8.50
C ALA A 687 -11.06 14.61 -8.33
N ALA A 688 -10.09 13.80 -8.75
CA ALA A 688 -10.07 12.37 -8.59
C ALA A 688 -9.01 12.01 -7.53
N LEU A 689 -9.35 11.15 -6.59
CA LEU A 689 -8.53 10.84 -5.42
C LEU A 689 -8.84 9.40 -5.00
N ASP A 690 -7.85 8.58 -4.74
CA ASP A 690 -8.05 7.26 -4.11
C ASP A 690 -7.86 7.41 -2.59
N ILE A 691 -8.95 7.60 -1.83
CA ILE A 691 -8.89 7.96 -0.41
C ILE A 691 -8.63 6.74 0.47
N GLU A 692 -9.23 5.61 0.16
CA GLU A 692 -9.07 4.36 0.92
C GLU A 692 -7.93 3.48 0.43
N GLY A 693 -7.40 3.71 -0.78
CA GLY A 693 -6.33 2.92 -1.38
C GLY A 693 -6.79 1.58 -1.95
N ASP A 694 -8.01 1.56 -2.50
CA ASP A 694 -8.57 0.39 -3.16
C ASP A 694 -8.27 0.35 -4.67
N ASN A 695 -7.45 1.28 -5.17
CA ASN A 695 -7.11 1.53 -6.57
C ASN A 695 -8.29 1.98 -7.44
N LYS A 696 -9.32 2.54 -6.82
CA LYS A 696 -10.39 3.24 -7.52
C LYS A 696 -10.37 4.71 -7.13
N ALA A 697 -10.69 5.54 -8.09
CA ALA A 697 -10.69 6.98 -7.85
C ALA A 697 -12.04 7.45 -7.30
N ASP A 698 -12.02 7.96 -6.07
CA ASP A 698 -13.12 8.73 -5.49
C ASP A 698 -13.22 10.11 -6.15
N VAL A 699 -14.36 10.75 -6.02
CA VAL A 699 -14.58 12.06 -6.62
C VAL A 699 -14.84 13.12 -5.56
N ALA A 700 -13.98 14.12 -5.51
CA ALA A 700 -14.23 15.33 -4.75
C ALA A 700 -14.84 16.41 -5.67
N VAL A 701 -15.99 16.97 -5.25
CA VAL A 701 -16.68 18.02 -5.98
C VAL A 701 -16.76 19.27 -5.11
N ALA A 702 -16.15 20.35 -5.59
CA ALA A 702 -16.07 21.62 -4.87
C ALA A 702 -17.01 22.67 -5.48
N SER A 703 -17.67 23.43 -4.60
CA SER A 703 -18.67 24.44 -4.95
C SER A 703 -18.10 25.57 -5.80
N GLY A 704 -18.90 25.99 -6.75
CA GLY A 704 -18.58 27.07 -7.66
C GLY A 704 -18.77 28.47 -7.07
N THR A 705 -18.45 29.47 -7.91
CA THR A 705 -18.60 30.88 -7.56
C THR A 705 -20.06 31.24 -7.24
N GLY A 706 -20.28 32.01 -6.16
CA GLY A 706 -21.61 32.40 -5.72
C GLY A 706 -22.28 31.38 -4.78
N GLN A 707 -21.59 30.32 -4.43
CA GLN A 707 -22.04 29.30 -3.49
C GLN A 707 -21.19 29.32 -2.19
N PRO A 708 -21.75 28.88 -1.04
CA PRO A 708 -20.97 28.67 0.15
C PRO A 708 -19.83 27.68 -0.09
N SER A 709 -18.70 27.90 0.61
CA SER A 709 -17.54 26.99 0.54
C SER A 709 -17.93 25.58 0.98
N LEU A 710 -17.92 24.63 0.07
CA LEU A 710 -18.27 23.24 0.34
C LEU A 710 -17.54 22.33 -0.64
N ILE A 711 -16.97 21.25 -0.13
CA ILE A 711 -16.46 20.11 -0.91
C ILE A 711 -17.27 18.90 -0.51
N ARG A 712 -17.81 18.17 -1.48
CA ARG A 712 -18.45 16.88 -1.29
C ARG A 712 -17.54 15.79 -1.83
N VAL A 713 -17.36 14.76 -1.04
CA VAL A 713 -16.61 13.56 -1.42
C VAL A 713 -17.59 12.42 -1.65
N TYR A 714 -17.42 11.73 -2.76
CA TYR A 714 -18.22 10.60 -3.21
C TYR A 714 -17.31 9.39 -3.40
N ASP A 715 -17.72 8.25 -2.86
CA ASP A 715 -17.05 6.96 -2.99
C ASP A 715 -17.23 6.38 -4.41
N ALA A 716 -16.16 5.81 -4.95
CA ALA A 716 -16.11 5.16 -6.27
C ALA A 716 -17.18 4.08 -6.48
N ILE A 717 -17.56 3.36 -5.45
CA ILE A 717 -18.55 2.26 -5.51
C ILE A 717 -19.96 2.75 -5.85
N GLU A 718 -20.29 4.03 -5.58
CA GLU A 718 -21.64 4.59 -5.72
C GLU A 718 -21.97 5.12 -7.14
N PHE A 719 -21.01 5.13 -8.07
CA PHE A 719 -21.19 5.70 -9.42
C PHE A 719 -21.94 4.77 -10.39
N THR A 720 -23.19 4.43 -10.10
CA THR A 720 -23.98 3.49 -10.93
C THR A 720 -25.28 4.05 -11.45
N SER A 721 -25.63 5.35 -11.24
CA SER A 721 -26.95 5.90 -11.57
C SER A 721 -26.92 7.36 -12.03
N THR A 722 -28.09 7.84 -12.54
CA THR A 722 -28.33 9.25 -12.87
C THR A 722 -28.78 10.10 -11.67
N ALA A 723 -28.87 9.51 -10.48
CA ALA A 723 -29.12 10.20 -9.22
C ALA A 723 -27.78 10.62 -8.60
N GLU A 724 -27.78 11.71 -7.81
CA GLU A 724 -26.61 12.08 -7.02
C GLU A 724 -26.24 10.88 -6.10
N PRO A 725 -24.99 10.40 -6.13
CA PRO A 725 -24.53 9.35 -5.24
C PRO A 725 -24.61 9.81 -3.77
N THR A 726 -24.52 8.86 -2.86
CA THR A 726 -24.45 9.18 -1.42
C THR A 726 -23.21 10.03 -1.15
N VAL A 727 -23.41 11.22 -0.58
CA VAL A 727 -22.29 12.06 -0.16
C VAL A 727 -21.62 11.40 1.03
N PHE A 728 -20.39 10.98 0.82
CA PHE A 728 -19.61 10.32 1.86
C PHE A 728 -19.16 11.32 2.93
N GLN A 729 -18.60 12.45 2.50
CA GLN A 729 -18.15 13.52 3.40
C GLN A 729 -18.47 14.90 2.84
N ASN A 730 -18.73 15.83 3.76
CA ASN A 730 -18.80 17.28 3.48
C ASN A 730 -17.66 17.98 4.22
N LEU A 731 -16.80 18.70 3.48
CA LEU A 731 -15.75 19.56 4.03
C LEU A 731 -16.10 21.03 3.78
N ASN A 732 -15.86 21.89 4.77
CA ASN A 732 -16.04 23.31 4.66
C ASN A 732 -14.70 24.03 4.88
N PRO A 733 -13.85 24.14 3.84
CA PRO A 733 -12.47 24.61 3.98
C PRO A 733 -12.38 26.09 4.40
N TYR A 734 -13.41 26.88 4.10
CA TYR A 734 -13.47 28.30 4.41
C TYR A 734 -14.77 28.65 5.14
N SER A 735 -14.95 29.92 5.53
CA SER A 735 -16.20 30.35 6.17
C SER A 735 -17.39 30.22 5.22
N THR A 736 -18.59 29.99 5.75
CA THR A 736 -19.82 29.87 4.96
C THR A 736 -20.19 31.15 4.20
N THR A 737 -19.55 32.29 4.49
CA THR A 737 -19.69 33.56 3.78
C THR A 737 -18.73 33.68 2.59
N PHE A 738 -17.75 32.78 2.45
CA PHE A 738 -16.85 32.75 1.31
C PHE A 738 -17.58 32.19 0.08
N ALA A 739 -17.61 32.96 -1.02
CA ALA A 739 -18.39 32.64 -2.20
C ALA A 739 -17.61 32.76 -3.53
N ASP A 740 -16.28 32.85 -3.48
CA ASP A 740 -15.46 33.01 -4.69
C ASP A 740 -15.16 31.68 -5.41
N GLY A 741 -15.66 30.58 -4.87
CA GLY A 741 -15.48 29.22 -5.36
C GLY A 741 -14.23 28.55 -4.80
N VAL A 742 -14.35 27.24 -4.56
CA VAL A 742 -13.29 26.36 -4.02
C VAL A 742 -12.67 25.59 -5.17
N TYR A 743 -11.36 25.44 -5.15
CA TYR A 743 -10.61 24.63 -6.11
C TYR A 743 -9.97 23.46 -5.37
N VAL A 744 -10.06 22.28 -5.96
CA VAL A 744 -9.55 21.00 -5.45
C VAL A 744 -8.56 20.43 -6.45
N GLY A 745 -7.49 19.80 -5.89
CA GLY A 745 -6.47 19.15 -6.69
C GLY A 745 -5.63 18.21 -5.86
#